data_665845291ba38b56827b54cb6b5e04c8
#
_entry.id   665845291ba38b56827b54cb6b5e04c8
#
_cell.length_a   1.000
_cell.length_b   1.000
_cell.length_c   1.000
_cell.angle_alpha   90.00
_cell.angle_beta   90.00
_cell.angle_gamma   90.00
#
_symmetry.space_group_name_H-M   'P 1'
#
loop_
_entity.id
_entity.type
_entity.pdbx_description
1 polymer ?
#
loop_
_entity_poly.entity_id
_entity_poly.type
_entity_poly.pdbx_seq_one_letter_code
_entity_poly.pdbx_strand_id
1 'polypeptide(L)'
;MAASDSIQDEPAERPPAVVTVGRDGAVTGWTRAAQELLGYAGADPGGGARPFTCGGASDWDGRFGGRDHWSGLLEARRRDGGMVLVRADVARLHGPEAPHSWSVALTAVDGASEPARSVLEPLLSRTPIAMLIWDTDLRCVWVNAATERLLPAFPHYRVGSVLTEPPPGIDTGPAQEALRKVLADGDPLFDQEVHRTSPDGRADFTLSISHFRLDGVDGRPLGVCSVALDISHSRARRRLALLREASTRIGTALDVRQTAQEMADLAVPVLADYVTVDLAESVLPDAEPLERLTSTEVSIPVFRRAGVASVHAGVPESLWPIGEPVFVPPASPFMKVLASGRSHFEPELDTSPGGWLGQDPDRARIIHATGMHTLIIVPLKARGDILGVTVFVRTDNRTPFTRDDLILAEELGARAALSLDNARQYTREHAAALALQRNLLPRSLAGGEAVELASRYVPSDMHAGVGGDWFDAIPLDGGRVALVVGDVTGHGINAAATMGRLRTAVRTLAYLDLPPDRVLARLDELVVRQAAEDGTSYDITGATCVYAVYDAASRRCTVAAAGHPPPAIVEPGGGVSFPRPPEGTPIGLGLGAYRPLTLDLAEGSLIALYTDGLIETRESDIESGIGRLGSALSHAGRSHAALPLDDFCSTVVRLMTGDGPNEDDVALLVARTRTA
;
A
#
# COMPACT_ATOMS: atom_id res chain seq x y z
N MET A 1 63.03 -50.27 19.46
CA MET A 1 63.58 -49.97 18.16
C MET A 1 63.05 -48.58 17.75
N ALA A 2 63.95 -47.69 17.89
CA ALA A 2 64.21 -46.41 17.22
C ALA A 2 63.05 -45.38 17.21
N ALA A 3 63.08 -44.48 18.17
CA ALA A 3 62.62 -43.15 18.11
C ALA A 3 63.57 -42.32 17.23
N SER A 4 63.06 -41.56 16.29
CA SER A 4 63.79 -40.49 15.64
C SER A 4 63.24 -39.16 16.09
N ASP A 5 64.03 -38.48 16.88
CA ASP A 5 63.89 -37.06 17.23
C ASP A 5 63.88 -36.20 15.95
N SER A 6 62.77 -35.45 15.76
CA SER A 6 62.76 -34.32 14.84
C SER A 6 62.92 -33.05 15.64
N ILE A 7 64.11 -32.50 15.60
CA ILE A 7 64.44 -31.16 16.07
C ILE A 7 63.59 -30.17 15.29
N GLN A 8 62.71 -29.44 15.97
CA GLN A 8 62.05 -28.25 15.43
C GLN A 8 63.09 -27.14 15.35
N ASP A 9 63.43 -26.78 14.09
CA ASP A 9 64.16 -25.53 13.81
C ASP A 9 63.28 -24.33 14.24
N GLU A 10 63.67 -23.61 15.26
CA GLU A 10 63.18 -22.28 15.55
C GLU A 10 63.50 -21.37 14.35
N PRO A 11 62.56 -20.59 13.82
CA PRO A 11 62.83 -19.65 12.73
C PRO A 11 63.81 -18.59 13.23
N ALA A 12 65.00 -18.55 12.64
CA ALA A 12 66.01 -17.51 12.91
C ALA A 12 65.36 -16.11 12.78
N GLU A 13 65.41 -15.30 13.83
CA GLU A 13 64.96 -13.91 13.81
C GLU A 13 65.61 -13.17 12.64
N ARG A 14 64.79 -12.78 11.65
CA ARG A 14 65.28 -11.94 10.54
C ARG A 14 65.75 -10.61 11.11
N PRO A 15 66.90 -10.07 10.71
CA PRO A 15 67.36 -8.79 11.19
C PRO A 15 66.35 -7.70 10.89
N PRO A 16 66.12 -6.77 11.81
CA PRO A 16 65.10 -5.72 11.65
C PRO A 16 65.35 -4.85 10.40
N ALA A 17 64.30 -4.62 9.62
CA ALA A 17 64.37 -3.70 8.48
C ALA A 17 64.25 -2.26 9.00
N VAL A 18 65.34 -1.54 9.02
CA VAL A 18 65.39 -0.17 9.53
C VAL A 18 65.89 0.76 8.43
N VAL A 19 65.21 1.93 8.34
CA VAL A 19 65.59 3.00 7.40
C VAL A 19 65.80 4.28 8.20
N THR A 20 66.85 5.04 7.92
CA THR A 20 67.03 6.40 8.41
C THR A 20 66.55 7.39 7.35
N VAL A 21 65.75 8.36 7.75
CA VAL A 21 65.09 9.31 6.86
C VAL A 21 65.39 10.73 7.32
N GLY A 22 65.84 11.56 6.39
CA GLY A 22 66.10 12.97 6.62
C GLY A 22 64.81 13.84 6.62
N ARG A 23 64.98 15.12 6.95
CA ARG A 23 63.90 16.13 7.05
C ARG A 23 63.04 16.23 5.78
N ASP A 24 63.63 16.03 4.63
CA ASP A 24 62.98 16.09 3.33
C ASP A 24 62.35 14.76 2.87
N GLY A 25 62.35 13.72 3.74
CA GLY A 25 61.82 12.41 3.43
C GLY A 25 62.77 11.53 2.61
N ALA A 26 63.98 11.97 2.33
CA ALA A 26 64.99 11.17 1.65
C ALA A 26 65.63 10.17 2.60
N VAL A 27 65.87 8.97 2.11
CA VAL A 27 66.58 7.95 2.88
C VAL A 27 68.06 8.29 2.95
N THR A 28 68.59 8.34 4.17
CA THR A 28 70.01 8.60 4.46
C THR A 28 70.77 7.34 4.85
N GLY A 29 70.05 6.26 5.20
CA GLY A 29 70.64 4.98 5.52
C GLY A 29 69.58 3.89 5.61
N TRP A 30 69.95 2.63 5.38
CA TRP A 30 69.05 1.48 5.54
C TRP A 30 69.84 0.20 5.88
N THR A 31 69.14 -0.70 6.54
CA THR A 31 69.64 -2.05 6.75
C THR A 31 69.44 -2.89 5.49
N ARG A 32 70.22 -3.98 5.36
CA ARG A 32 70.04 -4.92 4.24
C ARG A 32 68.62 -5.47 4.17
N ALA A 33 67.99 -5.76 5.28
CA ALA A 33 66.60 -6.21 5.35
C ALA A 33 65.63 -5.19 4.80
N ALA A 34 65.87 -3.88 5.06
CA ALA A 34 65.04 -2.78 4.50
C ALA A 34 65.27 -2.65 2.98
N GLN A 35 66.49 -2.82 2.50
CA GLN A 35 66.79 -2.79 1.07
C GLN A 35 66.09 -3.92 0.33
N GLU A 36 66.09 -5.12 0.91
CA GLU A 36 65.40 -6.30 0.34
C GLU A 36 63.89 -6.10 0.35
N LEU A 37 63.34 -5.59 1.44
CA LEU A 37 61.90 -5.30 1.59
C LEU A 37 61.39 -4.29 0.55
N LEU A 38 62.17 -3.22 0.31
CA LEU A 38 61.79 -2.12 -0.58
C LEU A 38 62.33 -2.28 -2.01
N GLY A 39 63.05 -3.39 -2.29
CA GLY A 39 63.58 -3.71 -3.63
C GLY A 39 64.81 -2.88 -4.03
N TYR A 40 65.52 -2.27 -3.09
CA TYR A 40 66.71 -1.44 -3.31
C TYR A 40 68.02 -2.23 -3.05
N ALA A 41 68.00 -3.54 -3.09
CA ALA A 41 69.18 -4.35 -2.85
C ALA A 41 70.35 -3.93 -3.75
N GLY A 42 71.54 -3.67 -3.13
CA GLY A 42 72.74 -3.24 -3.82
C GLY A 42 72.81 -1.74 -4.20
N ALA A 43 71.84 -0.92 -3.75
CA ALA A 43 71.89 0.53 -4.00
C ALA A 43 72.63 1.28 -2.89
N ASP A 44 73.43 2.27 -3.29
CA ASP A 44 74.16 3.15 -2.36
C ASP A 44 73.18 4.09 -1.61
N PRO A 45 73.33 4.26 -0.27
CA PRO A 45 72.40 5.12 0.52
C PRO A 45 72.43 6.59 0.12
N GLY A 46 73.39 7.06 -0.64
CA GLY A 46 73.53 8.47 -1.12
C GLY A 46 72.57 8.85 -2.27
N GLY A 47 71.71 8.00 -2.78
CA GLY A 47 70.90 8.23 -3.99
C GLY A 47 69.60 9.02 -3.81
N GLY A 48 69.27 9.56 -2.63
CA GLY A 48 68.06 10.37 -2.42
C GLY A 48 66.73 9.65 -2.63
N ALA A 49 66.72 8.32 -2.45
CA ALA A 49 65.46 7.54 -2.59
C ALA A 49 64.40 8.00 -1.58
N ARG A 50 63.16 8.17 -2.05
CA ARG A 50 61.99 8.57 -1.25
C ARG A 50 60.91 7.52 -1.35
N PRO A 51 61.10 6.35 -0.67
CA PRO A 51 60.14 5.26 -0.76
C PRO A 51 58.82 5.54 -0.10
N PHE A 52 58.72 6.46 0.81
CA PHE A 52 57.51 6.73 1.56
C PHE A 52 56.71 7.86 0.93
N THR A 53 55.48 7.58 0.50
CA THR A 53 54.54 8.55 -0.04
C THR A 53 53.74 9.16 1.11
N CYS A 54 54.16 10.35 1.55
CA CYS A 54 53.42 11.13 2.54
C CYS A 54 52.63 12.18 1.79
N GLY A 55 51.36 11.84 1.37
CA GLY A 55 50.32 12.76 0.90
C GLY A 55 50.78 14.14 0.39
N GLY A 56 51.43 14.20 -0.76
CA GLY A 56 51.69 15.45 -1.50
C GLY A 56 52.77 16.39 -0.98
N ALA A 57 53.32 16.22 0.21
CA ALA A 57 54.39 17.01 0.74
C ALA A 57 55.59 16.13 1.10
N SER A 58 56.75 16.48 0.61
CA SER A 58 58.06 15.87 0.96
C SER A 58 58.54 16.31 2.35
N ASP A 59 57.66 16.63 3.26
CA ASP A 59 57.99 17.20 4.56
C ASP A 59 57.71 16.20 5.70
N TRP A 60 58.71 15.41 6.02
CA TRP A 60 58.72 14.52 7.17
C TRP A 60 58.67 15.27 8.49
N ASP A 61 59.25 16.49 8.54
CA ASP A 61 59.24 17.33 9.72
C ASP A 61 57.82 17.83 10.02
N GLY A 62 57.06 18.20 9.02
CA GLY A 62 55.65 18.58 9.20
C GLY A 62 54.77 17.45 9.72
N ARG A 63 55.10 16.17 9.36
CA ARG A 63 54.34 15.02 9.80
C ARG A 63 54.75 14.47 11.17
N PHE A 64 56.05 14.47 11.45
CA PHE A 64 56.61 13.81 12.63
C PHE A 64 57.36 14.76 13.55
N GLY A 65 57.59 16.04 13.16
CA GLY A 65 58.48 17.01 13.85
C GLY A 65 58.11 17.37 15.28
N GLY A 66 56.84 17.17 15.66
CA GLY A 66 56.35 17.40 17.02
C GLY A 66 56.31 16.14 17.91
N ARG A 67 56.80 14.97 17.43
CA ARG A 67 56.69 13.67 18.11
C ARG A 67 58.03 12.98 18.22
N ASP A 68 58.35 12.46 19.39
CA ASP A 68 59.56 11.66 19.60
C ASP A 68 59.40 10.22 19.10
N HIS A 69 58.17 9.72 19.05
CA HIS A 69 57.87 8.39 18.56
C HIS A 69 56.50 8.35 17.89
N TRP A 70 56.35 7.55 16.80
CA TRP A 70 55.10 7.28 16.12
C TRP A 70 55.12 5.83 15.60
N SER A 71 53.94 5.13 15.68
CA SER A 71 53.76 3.78 15.14
C SER A 71 52.49 3.74 14.32
N GLY A 72 52.53 3.11 13.14
CA GLY A 72 51.39 3.01 12.25
C GLY A 72 51.71 2.33 10.93
N LEU A 73 50.72 2.33 10.02
CA LEU A 73 50.88 1.80 8.67
C LEU A 73 51.36 2.91 7.72
N LEU A 74 52.40 2.61 6.92
CA LEU A 74 52.89 3.49 5.85
C LEU A 74 52.89 2.74 4.53
N GLU A 75 52.52 3.44 3.46
CA GLU A 75 52.79 2.98 2.11
C GLU A 75 54.20 3.32 1.68
N ALA A 76 54.94 2.32 1.24
CA ALA A 76 56.27 2.49 0.71
C ALA A 76 56.30 2.06 -0.76
N ARG A 77 56.93 2.88 -1.60
CA ARG A 77 57.15 2.60 -3.00
C ARG A 77 58.43 1.78 -3.17
N ARG A 78 58.33 0.64 -3.77
CA ARG A 78 59.47 -0.18 -4.17
C ARG A 78 60.20 0.44 -5.38
N ARG A 79 61.44 0.00 -5.61
CA ARG A 79 62.24 0.46 -6.75
C ARG A 79 61.63 0.12 -8.11
N ASP A 80 60.88 -0.99 -8.20
CA ASP A 80 60.13 -1.42 -9.40
C ASP A 80 58.85 -0.62 -9.64
N GLY A 81 58.52 0.33 -8.76
CA GLY A 81 57.30 1.16 -8.82
C GLY A 81 56.12 0.56 -8.08
N GLY A 82 56.20 -0.66 -7.60
CA GLY A 82 55.17 -1.31 -6.80
C GLY A 82 55.04 -0.67 -5.43
N MET A 83 53.81 -0.67 -4.86
CA MET A 83 53.54 -0.17 -3.51
C MET A 83 53.52 -1.32 -2.53
N VAL A 84 54.07 -1.14 -1.34
CA VAL A 84 54.02 -2.10 -0.25
C VAL A 84 53.52 -1.40 1.02
N LEU A 85 52.57 -1.99 1.70
CA LEU A 85 52.06 -1.54 3.00
C LEU A 85 53.00 -2.14 4.07
N VAL A 86 53.61 -1.27 4.88
CA VAL A 86 54.49 -1.64 5.95
C VAL A 86 53.99 -1.06 7.27
N ARG A 87 54.13 -1.82 8.33
CA ARG A 87 54.06 -1.25 9.69
C ARG A 87 55.37 -0.52 9.94
N ALA A 88 55.29 0.75 10.30
CA ALA A 88 56.45 1.57 10.54
C ALA A 88 56.41 2.07 12.00
N ASP A 89 57.49 1.87 12.70
CA ASP A 89 57.78 2.48 13.99
C ASP A 89 58.83 3.58 13.77
N VAL A 90 58.36 4.83 13.87
CA VAL A 90 59.20 6.04 13.60
C VAL A 90 59.67 6.61 14.92
N ALA A 91 60.96 6.71 15.11
CA ALA A 91 61.59 7.34 16.28
C ALA A 91 62.50 8.45 15.87
N ARG A 92 62.45 9.59 16.57
CA ARG A 92 63.38 10.72 16.32
C ARG A 92 64.77 10.39 16.77
N LEU A 93 65.78 10.63 15.92
CA LEU A 93 67.16 10.47 16.28
C LEU A 93 67.68 11.76 16.96
N HIS A 94 68.21 11.61 18.17
CA HIS A 94 68.81 12.70 18.93
C HIS A 94 70.34 12.58 18.90
N GLY A 95 70.98 13.49 18.21
CA GLY A 95 72.47 13.52 18.20
C GLY A 95 73.03 14.75 17.46
N PRO A 96 74.26 15.18 17.77
CA PRO A 96 74.81 16.37 17.17
C PRO A 96 75.14 16.25 15.66
N GLU A 97 75.22 15.03 15.12
CA GLU A 97 75.47 14.77 13.69
C GLU A 97 74.21 14.54 12.85
N ALA A 98 73.03 14.47 13.46
CA ALA A 98 71.78 14.18 12.74
C ALA A 98 70.61 15.02 13.30
N PRO A 99 70.64 16.34 13.32
CA PRO A 99 69.52 17.14 13.75
C PRO A 99 68.39 17.02 12.70
N HIS A 100 67.24 16.50 13.06
CA HIS A 100 66.08 16.30 12.17
C HIS A 100 66.13 15.03 11.31
N SER A 101 66.59 13.93 11.88
CA SER A 101 66.49 12.61 11.23
C SER A 101 65.63 11.65 12.07
N TRP A 102 65.03 10.68 11.40
CA TRP A 102 64.20 9.66 12.03
C TRP A 102 64.72 8.27 11.70
N SER A 103 64.63 7.39 12.67
CA SER A 103 64.77 5.95 12.47
C SER A 103 63.40 5.38 12.24
N VAL A 104 63.20 4.59 11.16
CA VAL A 104 61.97 3.96 10.79
C VAL A 104 62.19 2.46 10.75
N ALA A 105 61.70 1.76 11.76
CA ALA A 105 61.69 0.30 11.75
C ALA A 105 60.47 -0.18 10.93
N LEU A 106 60.73 -1.02 9.92
CA LEU A 106 59.74 -1.49 8.98
C LEU A 106 59.46 -2.98 9.23
N THR A 107 58.23 -3.33 9.39
CA THR A 107 57.80 -4.74 9.39
C THR A 107 56.89 -4.95 8.20
N ALA A 108 57.23 -5.93 7.34
CA ALA A 108 56.27 -6.32 6.31
C ALA A 108 55.01 -6.78 6.96
N VAL A 109 53.87 -6.33 6.46
CA VAL A 109 52.55 -6.86 6.89
C VAL A 109 52.41 -8.22 6.21
N ASP A 110 53.14 -9.23 6.72
CA ASP A 110 53.05 -10.62 6.25
C ASP A 110 51.90 -11.32 6.92
N GLY A 111 50.79 -11.42 6.21
CA GLY A 111 49.61 -12.14 6.70
C GLY A 111 48.64 -12.60 5.61
N ALA A 112 48.88 -12.20 4.37
CA ALA A 112 48.10 -12.70 3.24
C ALA A 112 49.04 -13.40 2.24
N SER A 113 48.77 -14.67 1.93
CA SER A 113 49.39 -15.38 0.82
C SER A 113 49.25 -14.59 -0.49
N GLU A 114 50.23 -14.70 -1.38
CA GLU A 114 50.24 -13.95 -2.66
C GLU A 114 48.89 -14.00 -3.44
N PRO A 115 48.12 -15.11 -3.41
CA PRO A 115 46.76 -15.14 -3.94
C PRO A 115 45.76 -14.22 -3.19
N ALA A 116 45.90 -14.03 -1.88
CA ALA A 116 45.05 -13.18 -1.11
C ALA A 116 45.33 -11.69 -1.37
N ARG A 117 46.56 -11.29 -1.57
CA ARG A 117 46.96 -9.93 -1.98
C ARG A 117 46.44 -9.56 -3.37
N SER A 118 46.53 -10.51 -4.33
CA SER A 118 46.05 -10.28 -5.70
C SER A 118 44.53 -10.13 -5.79
N VAL A 119 43.80 -10.60 -4.79
CA VAL A 119 42.31 -10.42 -4.68
C VAL A 119 41.94 -9.23 -3.83
N LEU A 120 42.64 -8.95 -2.72
CA LEU A 120 42.33 -7.87 -1.82
C LEU A 120 42.59 -6.48 -2.42
N GLU A 121 43.68 -6.32 -3.17
CA GLU A 121 44.04 -5.03 -3.79
C GLU A 121 42.99 -4.56 -4.84
N PRO A 122 42.53 -5.40 -5.78
CA PRO A 122 41.43 -5.07 -6.67
C PRO A 122 40.08 -4.88 -5.93
N LEU A 123 39.82 -5.64 -4.86
CA LEU A 123 38.62 -5.50 -4.04
C LEU A 123 38.61 -4.13 -3.35
N LEU A 124 39.71 -3.74 -2.71
CA LEU A 124 39.80 -2.47 -2.00
C LEU A 124 39.85 -1.28 -2.95
N SER A 125 40.55 -1.38 -4.08
CA SER A 125 40.73 -0.27 -5.01
C SER A 125 39.59 -0.11 -6.02
N ARG A 126 38.93 -1.21 -6.45
CA ARG A 126 37.92 -1.21 -7.51
C ARG A 126 36.48 -1.39 -7.01
N THR A 127 36.28 -1.67 -5.73
CA THR A 127 34.94 -1.72 -5.15
C THR A 127 34.18 -0.40 -5.41
N PRO A 128 32.88 -0.45 -5.74
CA PRO A 128 32.06 0.76 -5.83
C PRO A 128 31.76 1.41 -4.47
N ILE A 129 32.11 0.72 -3.39
CA ILE A 129 31.89 1.18 -2.01
C ILE A 129 33.04 2.10 -1.62
N ALA A 130 32.75 3.30 -1.19
CA ALA A 130 33.77 4.25 -0.72
C ALA A 130 34.34 3.80 0.63
N MET A 131 35.65 3.79 0.74
CA MET A 131 36.34 3.37 1.95
C MET A 131 37.42 4.39 2.31
N LEU A 132 37.47 4.73 3.61
CA LEU A 132 38.43 5.67 4.19
C LEU A 132 39.04 5.04 5.45
N ILE A 133 40.32 5.31 5.70
CA ILE A 133 40.97 4.92 6.93
C ILE A 133 41.47 6.19 7.65
N TRP A 134 41.08 6.28 8.91
CA TRP A 134 41.47 7.31 9.84
C TRP A 134 42.47 6.76 10.84
N ASP A 135 43.52 7.51 11.14
CA ASP A 135 44.38 7.14 12.25
C ASP A 135 43.77 7.50 13.61
N THR A 136 44.47 7.24 14.69
CA THR A 136 44.02 7.52 16.05
C THR A 136 43.84 9.02 16.36
N ASP A 137 44.40 9.90 15.52
CA ASP A 137 44.23 11.35 15.61
C ASP A 137 43.13 11.88 14.68
N LEU A 138 42.33 10.99 14.07
CA LEU A 138 41.29 11.28 13.08
C LEU A 138 41.86 12.01 11.85
N ARG A 139 43.07 11.68 11.46
CA ARG A 139 43.64 12.08 10.17
C ARG A 139 43.32 10.98 9.14
N CYS A 140 42.85 11.40 7.98
CA CYS A 140 42.62 10.47 6.85
C CYS A 140 43.99 10.02 6.30
N VAL A 141 44.24 8.73 6.43
CA VAL A 141 45.53 8.13 5.99
C VAL A 141 45.41 7.39 4.68
N TRP A 142 44.20 6.96 4.31
CA TRP A 142 43.97 6.23 3.07
C TRP A 142 42.51 6.36 2.59
N VAL A 143 42.34 6.37 1.27
CA VAL A 143 41.04 6.32 0.59
C VAL A 143 41.15 5.43 -0.65
N ASN A 144 40.06 4.82 -1.05
CA ASN A 144 39.97 4.07 -2.32
C ASN A 144 39.47 4.96 -3.48
N ALA A 145 39.53 4.42 -4.71
CA ALA A 145 39.05 5.10 -5.92
C ALA A 145 37.55 5.45 -5.88
N ALA A 146 36.74 4.74 -5.12
CA ALA A 146 35.32 5.08 -4.94
C ALA A 146 35.15 6.34 -4.09
N THR A 147 35.95 6.48 -3.03
CA THR A 147 35.98 7.72 -2.21
C THR A 147 36.44 8.90 -3.05
N GLU A 148 37.47 8.72 -3.90
CA GLU A 148 37.96 9.79 -4.77
C GLU A 148 36.88 10.35 -5.69
N ARG A 149 35.95 9.52 -6.15
CA ARG A 149 34.77 9.96 -6.94
C ARG A 149 33.78 10.81 -6.15
N LEU A 150 33.75 10.63 -4.84
CA LEU A 150 32.89 11.43 -3.93
C LEU A 150 33.56 12.71 -3.44
N LEU A 151 34.89 12.86 -3.59
CA LEU A 151 35.66 14.03 -3.12
C LEU A 151 35.14 15.38 -3.63
N PRO A 152 34.61 15.54 -4.86
CA PRO A 152 34.02 16.80 -5.26
C PRO A 152 32.87 17.25 -4.36
N ALA A 153 32.10 16.31 -3.80
CA ALA A 153 31.04 16.60 -2.84
C ALA A 153 31.56 16.68 -1.38
N PHE A 154 32.69 16.01 -1.10
CA PHE A 154 33.25 15.88 0.25
C PHE A 154 34.76 16.20 0.26
N PRO A 155 35.16 17.44 -0.04
CA PRO A 155 36.57 17.80 -0.24
C PRO A 155 37.46 17.63 1.01
N HIS A 156 36.88 17.51 2.19
CA HIS A 156 37.57 17.30 3.47
C HIS A 156 37.90 15.79 3.74
N TYR A 157 37.52 14.87 2.90
CA TYR A 157 37.86 13.45 3.04
C TYR A 157 39.06 13.03 2.19
N ARG A 158 40.01 13.89 2.05
CA ARG A 158 41.27 13.61 1.33
C ARG A 158 42.34 13.06 2.27
N VAL A 159 43.24 12.26 1.71
CA VAL A 159 44.41 11.80 2.44
C VAL A 159 45.19 13.01 3.00
N GLY A 160 45.51 12.95 4.27
CA GLY A 160 46.18 14.02 5.00
C GLY A 160 45.23 15.03 5.68
N SER A 161 43.95 15.07 5.35
CA SER A 161 42.98 15.92 6.04
C SER A 161 42.78 15.47 7.49
N VAL A 162 42.63 16.42 8.40
CA VAL A 162 42.32 16.16 9.81
C VAL A 162 40.85 16.50 10.04
N LEU A 163 40.07 15.55 10.52
CA LEU A 163 38.64 15.76 10.69
C LEU A 163 38.29 16.79 11.76
N THR A 164 39.22 17.04 12.71
CA THR A 164 39.06 18.04 13.75
C THR A 164 39.34 19.49 13.26
N GLU A 165 39.83 19.62 12.01
CA GLU A 165 40.12 20.91 11.38
C GLU A 165 39.34 21.04 10.07
N PRO A 166 37.98 21.14 10.12
CA PRO A 166 37.18 21.22 8.92
C PRO A 166 37.33 22.54 8.19
N PRO A 167 37.14 22.57 6.87
CA PRO A 167 36.98 23.81 6.11
C PRO A 167 35.83 24.67 6.65
N PRO A 168 35.90 26.00 6.50
CA PRO A 168 34.83 26.90 6.93
C PRO A 168 33.45 26.48 6.36
N GLY A 169 32.42 26.39 7.22
CA GLY A 169 31.05 26.06 6.83
C GLY A 169 30.70 24.57 6.77
N ILE A 170 31.66 23.68 7.14
CA ILE A 170 31.41 22.23 7.21
C ILE A 170 31.39 21.82 8.68
N ASP A 171 30.22 21.29 9.12
CA ASP A 171 30.10 20.65 10.42
C ASP A 171 30.57 19.19 10.35
N THR A 172 31.66 18.88 11.04
CA THR A 172 32.22 17.53 11.18
C THR A 172 31.98 16.95 12.58
N GLY A 173 31.34 17.70 13.48
CA GLY A 173 31.11 17.31 14.87
C GLY A 173 30.50 15.91 15.02
N PRO A 174 29.39 15.60 14.36
CA PRO A 174 28.75 14.27 14.44
C PRO A 174 29.66 13.12 13.97
N ALA A 175 30.45 13.36 12.90
CA ALA A 175 31.38 12.35 12.38
C ALA A 175 32.56 12.16 13.34
N GLN A 176 33.07 13.24 13.94
CA GLN A 176 34.13 13.18 14.96
C GLN A 176 33.69 12.39 16.19
N GLU A 177 32.46 12.62 16.66
CA GLU A 177 31.89 11.92 17.82
C GLU A 177 31.73 10.41 17.52
N ALA A 178 31.20 10.05 16.37
CA ALA A 178 31.05 8.69 15.93
C ALA A 178 32.41 7.95 15.84
N LEU A 179 33.39 8.55 15.20
CA LEU A 179 34.73 7.95 15.05
C LEU A 179 35.46 7.82 16.40
N ARG A 180 35.38 8.83 17.30
CA ARG A 180 35.95 8.75 18.65
C ARG A 180 35.32 7.67 19.49
N LYS A 181 33.98 7.50 19.38
CA LYS A 181 33.28 6.46 20.07
C LYS A 181 33.77 5.08 19.61
N VAL A 182 33.77 4.82 18.30
CA VAL A 182 34.27 3.57 17.74
C VAL A 182 35.71 3.28 18.13
N LEU A 183 36.57 4.33 18.14
CA LEU A 183 37.96 4.19 18.53
C LEU A 183 38.12 3.82 20.00
N ALA A 184 37.31 4.40 20.88
CA ALA A 184 37.38 4.19 22.33
C ALA A 184 36.76 2.83 22.72
N ASP A 185 35.55 2.58 22.30
CA ASP A 185 34.73 1.43 22.76
C ASP A 185 35.06 0.16 21.95
N GLY A 186 35.46 0.29 20.70
CA GLY A 186 35.69 -0.83 19.79
C GLY A 186 34.43 -1.37 19.12
N ASP A 187 33.27 -0.95 19.58
CA ASP A 187 32.00 -1.37 19.00
C ASP A 187 31.76 -0.69 17.65
N PRO A 188 31.47 -1.44 16.57
CA PRO A 188 31.22 -0.86 15.29
C PRO A 188 29.89 -0.08 15.26
N LEU A 189 29.86 1.02 14.52
CA LEU A 189 28.63 1.75 14.20
C LEU A 189 28.23 1.42 12.76
N PHE A 190 26.97 0.95 12.59
CA PHE A 190 26.44 0.56 11.28
C PHE A 190 25.41 1.56 10.78
N ASP A 191 25.31 1.66 9.44
CA ASP A 191 24.21 2.30 8.71
C ASP A 191 23.83 3.72 9.17
N GLN A 192 24.84 4.55 9.48
CA GLN A 192 24.61 5.97 9.77
C GLN A 192 24.26 6.68 8.47
N GLU A 193 23.00 7.08 8.30
CA GLU A 193 22.59 7.81 7.11
C GLU A 193 23.00 9.29 7.21
N VAL A 194 23.71 9.76 6.19
CA VAL A 194 24.17 11.16 6.09
C VAL A 194 23.68 11.75 4.77
N HIS A 195 22.92 12.84 4.86
CA HIS A 195 22.52 13.63 3.70
C HIS A 195 23.51 14.76 3.49
N ARG A 196 23.97 14.94 2.25
CA ARG A 196 24.84 16.02 1.84
C ARG A 196 24.47 16.51 0.45
N THR A 197 24.40 17.83 0.33
CA THR A 197 24.31 18.49 -0.97
C THR A 197 25.72 18.87 -1.41
N SER A 198 26.03 18.67 -2.69
CA SER A 198 27.32 19.09 -3.25
C SER A 198 27.50 20.61 -3.10
N PRO A 199 28.74 21.12 -2.98
CA PRO A 199 28.99 22.55 -2.79
C PRO A 199 28.43 23.44 -3.91
N ASP A 200 28.23 22.91 -5.10
CA ASP A 200 27.63 23.61 -6.24
C ASP A 200 26.07 23.49 -6.28
N GLY A 201 25.46 22.83 -5.29
CA GLY A 201 24.01 22.63 -5.19
C GLY A 201 23.38 21.73 -6.27
N ARG A 202 24.21 21.04 -7.08
CA ARG A 202 23.73 20.27 -8.24
C ARG A 202 23.45 18.81 -7.97
N ALA A 203 23.99 18.26 -6.90
CA ALA A 203 23.81 16.85 -6.57
C ALA A 203 23.58 16.67 -5.06
N ASP A 204 22.56 15.89 -4.74
CA ASP A 204 22.27 15.43 -3.37
C ASP A 204 22.71 14.00 -3.24
N PHE A 205 23.47 13.71 -2.20
CA PHE A 205 23.95 12.39 -1.85
C PHE A 205 23.28 11.92 -0.56
N THR A 206 22.83 10.69 -0.55
CA THR A 206 22.48 9.97 0.66
C THR A 206 23.47 8.83 0.82
N LEU A 207 24.32 8.93 1.84
CA LEU A 207 25.31 7.92 2.15
C LEU A 207 24.88 7.14 3.39
N SER A 208 24.96 5.81 3.32
CA SER A 208 24.98 4.95 4.50
C SER A 208 26.44 4.72 4.87
N ILE A 209 26.84 5.17 6.07
CA ILE A 209 28.23 5.11 6.54
C ILE A 209 28.30 4.16 7.72
N SER A 210 29.26 3.24 7.68
CA SER A 210 29.58 2.33 8.78
C SER A 210 31.04 2.53 9.20
N HIS A 211 31.30 2.45 10.50
CA HIS A 211 32.61 2.68 11.08
C HIS A 211 33.05 1.46 11.86
N PHE A 212 34.31 1.00 11.63
CA PHE A 212 34.90 -0.16 12.27
C PHE A 212 36.27 0.18 12.82
N ARG A 213 36.57 -0.20 14.08
CA ARG A 213 37.90 -0.05 14.63
C ARG A 213 38.89 -1.02 13.97
N LEU A 214 40.04 -0.55 13.63
CA LEU A 214 41.15 -1.36 13.15
C LEU A 214 42.12 -1.58 14.32
N ASP A 215 42.31 -2.82 14.71
CA ASP A 215 43.21 -3.21 15.78
C ASP A 215 44.49 -3.85 15.21
N GLY A 216 45.61 -3.55 15.85
CA GLY A 216 46.86 -4.21 15.55
C GLY A 216 46.92 -5.62 16.10
N VAL A 217 47.94 -6.36 15.69
CA VAL A 217 48.20 -7.73 16.17
C VAL A 217 48.42 -7.76 17.69
N ASP A 218 48.82 -6.64 18.27
CA ASP A 218 48.99 -6.43 19.71
C ASP A 218 47.72 -5.98 20.44
N GLY A 219 46.60 -5.93 19.73
CA GLY A 219 45.30 -5.48 20.26
C GLY A 219 45.20 -3.94 20.47
N ARG A 220 46.19 -3.17 20.06
CA ARG A 220 46.10 -1.71 20.14
C ARG A 220 45.34 -1.14 18.92
N PRO A 221 44.50 -0.11 19.12
CA PRO A 221 43.80 0.51 18.01
C PRO A 221 44.79 1.19 17.06
N LEU A 222 44.69 0.86 15.78
CA LEU A 222 45.44 1.48 14.69
C LEU A 222 44.68 2.65 14.06
N GLY A 223 43.36 2.69 14.22
CA GLY A 223 42.51 3.68 13.65
C GLY A 223 41.08 3.16 13.41
N VAL A 224 40.36 3.83 12.53
CA VAL A 224 38.99 3.50 12.16
C VAL A 224 38.87 3.39 10.64
N CYS A 225 38.27 2.33 10.15
CA CYS A 225 37.80 2.21 8.76
C CYS A 225 36.37 2.72 8.67
N SER A 226 36.13 3.68 7.79
CA SER A 226 34.81 4.16 7.41
C SER A 226 34.46 3.59 6.04
N VAL A 227 33.30 2.98 5.93
CA VAL A 227 32.74 2.43 4.69
C VAL A 227 31.49 3.25 4.36
N ALA A 228 31.44 3.89 3.20
CA ALA A 228 30.30 4.69 2.77
C ALA A 228 29.72 4.14 1.48
N LEU A 229 28.44 3.85 1.52
CA LEU A 229 27.66 3.39 0.38
C LEU A 229 26.73 4.51 -0.08
N ASP A 230 26.81 4.90 -1.34
CA ASP A 230 25.82 5.80 -1.95
C ASP A 230 24.50 5.05 -2.16
N ILE A 231 23.51 5.41 -1.34
CA ILE A 231 22.17 4.84 -1.38
C ILE A 231 21.16 5.76 -2.10
N SER A 232 21.58 6.86 -2.69
CA SER A 232 20.72 7.80 -3.41
C SER A 232 19.91 7.09 -4.49
N HIS A 233 20.55 6.26 -5.32
CA HIS A 233 19.87 5.44 -6.32
C HIS A 233 18.99 4.33 -5.73
N SER A 234 19.37 3.77 -4.59
CA SER A 234 18.57 2.77 -3.89
C SER A 234 17.29 3.38 -3.32
N ARG A 235 17.37 4.57 -2.75
CA ARG A 235 16.20 5.35 -2.31
C ARG A 235 15.29 5.72 -3.49
N ALA A 236 15.85 6.21 -4.58
CA ALA A 236 15.07 6.50 -5.79
C ALA A 236 14.33 5.25 -6.32
N ARG A 237 15.01 4.09 -6.32
CA ARG A 237 14.37 2.80 -6.68
C ARG A 237 13.26 2.41 -5.71
N ARG A 238 13.46 2.55 -4.40
CA ARG A 238 12.43 2.28 -3.38
C ARG A 238 11.23 3.20 -3.54
N ARG A 239 11.45 4.50 -3.81
CA ARG A 239 10.39 5.47 -4.11
C ARG A 239 9.59 5.09 -5.35
N LEU A 240 10.27 4.74 -6.45
CA LEU A 240 9.62 4.27 -7.68
C LEU A 240 8.86 2.97 -7.46
N ALA A 241 9.40 2.04 -6.67
CA ALA A 241 8.72 0.81 -6.30
C ALA A 241 7.43 1.10 -5.50
N LEU A 242 7.50 2.00 -4.52
CA LEU A 242 6.35 2.42 -3.72
C LEU A 242 5.26 3.06 -4.59
N LEU A 243 5.62 3.98 -5.51
CA LEU A 243 4.67 4.60 -6.43
C LEU A 243 4.04 3.59 -7.40
N ARG A 244 4.82 2.61 -7.85
CA ARG A 244 4.31 1.52 -8.69
C ARG A 244 3.35 0.63 -7.91
N GLU A 245 3.70 0.28 -6.68
CA GLU A 245 2.83 -0.50 -5.80
C GLU A 245 1.55 0.27 -5.45
N ALA A 246 1.66 1.58 -5.20
CA ALA A 246 0.51 2.46 -5.01
C ALA A 246 -0.47 2.41 -6.19
N SER A 247 0.06 2.31 -7.43
CA SER A 247 -0.77 2.25 -8.65
C SER A 247 -1.58 0.95 -8.76
N THR A 248 -1.13 -0.11 -8.11
CA THR A 248 -1.75 -1.43 -8.21
C THR A 248 -2.57 -1.80 -6.98
N ARG A 249 -2.35 -1.13 -5.84
CA ARG A 249 -3.01 -1.45 -4.57
C ARG A 249 -4.04 -0.41 -4.14
N ILE A 250 -3.74 0.88 -4.30
CA ILE A 250 -4.67 1.94 -3.86
C ILE A 250 -5.83 2.03 -4.84
N GLY A 251 -7.05 1.81 -4.34
CA GLY A 251 -8.28 1.95 -5.11
C GLY A 251 -8.61 0.74 -5.99
N THR A 252 -8.12 -0.44 -5.65
CA THR A 252 -8.55 -1.70 -6.28
C THR A 252 -9.97 -2.07 -5.89
N ALA A 253 -10.38 -1.73 -4.68
CA ALA A 253 -11.75 -1.79 -4.22
C ALA A 253 -12.41 -0.42 -4.35
N LEU A 254 -13.67 -0.40 -4.78
CA LEU A 254 -14.50 0.82 -4.83
C LEU A 254 -15.11 1.12 -3.44
N ASP A 255 -14.29 0.96 -2.40
CA ASP A 255 -14.65 1.23 -1.00
C ASP A 255 -13.74 2.33 -0.43
N VAL A 256 -14.37 3.37 0.14
CA VAL A 256 -13.67 4.55 0.67
C VAL A 256 -12.78 4.20 1.86
N ARG A 257 -13.27 3.34 2.79
CA ARG A 257 -12.53 2.97 4.01
C ARG A 257 -11.37 2.06 3.68
N GLN A 258 -11.60 1.07 2.81
CA GLN A 258 -10.54 0.18 2.35
C GLN A 258 -9.45 0.94 1.62
N THR A 259 -9.80 1.86 0.71
CA THR A 259 -8.84 2.71 -0.01
C THR A 259 -8.00 3.56 0.95
N ALA A 260 -8.61 4.12 2.00
CA ALA A 260 -7.91 4.89 3.03
C ALA A 260 -6.92 4.02 3.83
N GLN A 261 -7.31 2.80 4.18
CA GLN A 261 -6.45 1.86 4.90
C GLN A 261 -5.30 1.36 4.01
N GLU A 262 -5.57 1.00 2.75
CA GLU A 262 -4.55 0.59 1.78
C GLU A 262 -3.46 1.65 1.60
N MET A 263 -3.84 2.94 1.59
CA MET A 263 -2.88 4.04 1.54
C MET A 263 -2.01 4.09 2.80
N ALA A 264 -2.60 3.96 3.99
CA ALA A 264 -1.84 3.99 5.24
C ALA A 264 -0.86 2.80 5.32
N ASP A 265 -1.32 1.60 5.02
CA ASP A 265 -0.52 0.37 5.04
C ASP A 265 0.64 0.39 4.04
N LEU A 266 0.41 1.01 2.87
CA LEU A 266 1.44 1.11 1.84
C LEU A 266 2.57 2.07 2.24
N ALA A 267 2.24 3.15 2.93
CA ALA A 267 3.22 4.16 3.31
C ALA A 267 4.09 3.74 4.51
N VAL A 268 3.62 2.81 5.34
CA VAL A 268 4.36 2.24 6.48
C VAL A 268 4.96 0.89 6.07
N PRO A 269 6.24 0.58 6.37
CA PRO A 269 7.25 1.44 7.01
C PRO A 269 8.10 2.25 6.01
N VAL A 270 7.77 2.25 4.72
CA VAL A 270 8.66 2.71 3.65
C VAL A 270 8.91 4.22 3.70
N LEU A 271 7.85 5.01 3.94
CA LEU A 271 7.93 6.48 4.00
C LEU A 271 7.92 6.98 5.44
N ALA A 272 7.06 6.42 6.29
CA ALA A 272 6.83 6.87 7.65
C ALA A 272 6.70 5.69 8.61
N ASP A 273 6.88 5.95 9.90
CA ASP A 273 6.67 4.94 10.95
C ASP A 273 5.20 4.90 11.40
N TYR A 274 4.48 6.00 11.24
CA TYR A 274 3.07 6.15 11.55
C TYR A 274 2.36 7.00 10.49
N VAL A 275 1.21 6.53 10.02
CA VAL A 275 0.39 7.22 9.01
C VAL A 275 -1.08 7.18 9.41
N THR A 276 -1.77 8.30 9.21
CA THR A 276 -3.23 8.37 9.35
C THR A 276 -3.88 8.97 8.11
N VAL A 277 -5.10 8.52 7.85
CA VAL A 277 -5.98 9.08 6.83
C VAL A 277 -7.27 9.49 7.51
N ASP A 278 -7.51 10.80 7.54
CA ASP A 278 -8.69 11.40 8.15
C ASP A 278 -9.56 12.01 7.06
N LEU A 279 -10.77 11.49 6.87
CA LEU A 279 -11.69 11.91 5.82
C LEU A 279 -12.82 12.77 6.37
N ALA A 280 -13.26 13.75 5.59
CA ALA A 280 -14.45 14.51 5.92
C ALA A 280 -15.69 13.59 5.99
N GLU A 281 -16.55 13.80 6.96
CA GLU A 281 -17.76 12.99 7.17
C GLU A 281 -18.62 12.88 5.91
N SER A 282 -18.69 13.94 5.11
CA SER A 282 -19.43 13.97 3.84
C SER A 282 -18.87 13.04 2.76
N VAL A 283 -17.68 12.48 2.98
CA VAL A 283 -17.03 11.52 2.06
C VAL A 283 -17.39 10.07 2.42
N LEU A 284 -17.66 9.79 3.68
CA LEU A 284 -17.96 8.45 4.18
C LEU A 284 -19.43 8.09 3.93
N PRO A 285 -19.73 6.88 3.44
CA PRO A 285 -21.09 6.47 3.04
C PRO A 285 -22.07 6.35 4.20
N ASP A 286 -21.60 5.99 5.40
CA ASP A 286 -22.44 5.60 6.54
C ASP A 286 -22.26 6.50 7.76
N ALA A 287 -21.67 7.68 7.59
CA ALA A 287 -21.49 8.59 8.71
C ALA A 287 -22.84 9.18 9.10
N GLU A 288 -23.39 8.77 10.26
CA GLU A 288 -24.49 9.51 10.88
C GLU A 288 -24.04 10.96 11.10
N PRO A 289 -24.82 11.96 10.64
CA PRO A 289 -24.49 13.35 10.90
C PRO A 289 -24.38 13.56 12.41
N LEU A 290 -23.19 13.97 12.88
CA LEU A 290 -23.06 14.36 14.28
C LEU A 290 -24.05 15.51 14.53
N GLU A 291 -24.85 15.43 15.58
CA GLU A 291 -25.69 16.54 16.03
C GLU A 291 -24.77 17.76 16.16
N ARG A 292 -25.02 18.76 15.31
CA ARG A 292 -24.27 20.01 15.33
C ARG A 292 -24.41 20.64 16.71
N LEU A 293 -23.35 20.59 17.49
CA LEU A 293 -23.22 21.39 18.67
C LEU A 293 -23.30 22.88 18.22
N THR A 294 -24.45 23.49 18.48
CA THR A 294 -24.81 24.93 18.46
C THR A 294 -24.07 25.88 17.51
N SER A 295 -24.86 26.67 16.85
CA SER A 295 -24.73 27.60 15.74
C SER A 295 -23.80 28.83 15.93
N THR A 296 -22.68 28.77 16.60
CA THR A 296 -21.78 29.92 16.80
C THR A 296 -20.33 29.73 16.40
N GLU A 297 -19.95 28.58 15.91
CA GLU A 297 -18.57 28.36 15.44
C GLU A 297 -18.56 28.09 13.94
N VAL A 298 -17.63 28.77 13.26
CA VAL A 298 -17.26 28.56 11.87
C VAL A 298 -17.37 27.08 11.53
N SER A 299 -18.07 26.75 10.44
CA SER A 299 -18.34 25.39 9.95
C SER A 299 -17.04 24.61 9.70
N ILE A 300 -16.41 24.09 10.74
CA ILE A 300 -15.27 23.20 10.64
C ILE A 300 -15.83 21.84 10.21
N PRO A 301 -15.43 21.28 9.07
CA PRO A 301 -15.84 19.95 8.68
C PRO A 301 -15.44 18.95 9.77
N VAL A 302 -16.35 18.05 10.13
CA VAL A 302 -16.02 16.94 11.01
C VAL A 302 -15.23 15.93 10.20
N PHE A 303 -14.06 15.54 10.70
CA PHE A 303 -13.23 14.50 10.13
C PHE A 303 -13.35 13.24 10.97
N ARG A 304 -13.32 12.08 10.29
CA ARG A 304 -13.26 10.77 10.94
C ARG A 304 -12.05 10.01 10.49
N ARG A 305 -11.45 9.24 11.40
CA ARG A 305 -10.34 8.35 11.11
C ARG A 305 -10.79 7.23 10.16
N ALA A 306 -10.33 7.25 8.91
CA ALA A 306 -10.68 6.27 7.88
C ALA A 306 -9.62 5.19 7.71
N GLY A 307 -8.34 5.53 7.94
CA GLY A 307 -7.23 4.59 7.85
C GLY A 307 -6.11 4.95 8.84
N VAL A 308 -5.40 3.94 9.33
CA VAL A 308 -4.25 4.12 10.23
C VAL A 308 -3.30 2.94 10.10
N ALA A 309 -2.00 3.24 10.07
CA ALA A 309 -0.94 2.23 10.12
C ALA A 309 0.23 2.70 10.98
N SER A 310 0.89 1.78 11.67
CA SER A 310 2.09 2.03 12.47
C SER A 310 3.03 0.85 12.41
N VAL A 311 4.33 1.10 12.59
CA VAL A 311 5.34 0.08 12.83
C VAL A 311 5.15 -0.58 14.21
N HIS A 312 4.45 0.08 15.13
CA HIS A 312 4.19 -0.40 16.48
C HIS A 312 2.87 -1.14 16.58
N ALA A 313 2.88 -2.30 17.23
CA ALA A 313 1.67 -3.06 17.50
C ALA A 313 0.71 -2.26 18.41
N GLY A 314 -0.59 -2.27 18.07
CA GLY A 314 -1.62 -1.54 18.83
C GLY A 314 -1.67 -0.04 18.59
N VAL A 315 -0.85 0.48 17.68
CA VAL A 315 -0.85 1.88 17.21
C VAL A 315 -0.86 2.90 18.38
N PRO A 316 0.17 2.91 19.24
CA PRO A 316 0.20 3.79 20.42
C PRO A 316 0.24 5.27 20.07
N GLU A 317 0.54 5.62 18.82
CA GLU A 317 0.57 6.98 18.28
C GLU A 317 -0.82 7.57 18.04
N SER A 318 -1.86 6.74 17.98
CA SER A 318 -3.21 7.18 17.65
C SER A 318 -4.04 7.50 18.88
N LEU A 319 -4.63 8.69 18.91
CA LEU A 319 -5.65 9.07 19.92
C LEU A 319 -7.03 8.52 19.60
N TRP A 320 -7.31 8.31 18.32
CA TRP A 320 -8.65 7.95 17.85
C TRP A 320 -8.61 6.62 17.09
N PRO A 321 -9.48 5.68 17.45
CA PRO A 321 -9.73 4.47 16.67
C PRO A 321 -10.28 4.79 15.28
N ILE A 322 -10.24 3.80 14.39
CA ILE A 322 -10.90 3.90 13.06
C ILE A 322 -12.41 4.10 13.26
N GLY A 323 -12.99 5.04 12.52
CA GLY A 323 -14.40 5.41 12.55
C GLY A 323 -14.72 6.57 13.50
N GLU A 324 -13.85 6.87 14.47
CA GLU A 324 -14.07 7.92 15.45
C GLU A 324 -13.82 9.34 14.90
N PRO A 325 -14.54 10.34 15.38
CA PRO A 325 -14.29 11.74 15.04
C PRO A 325 -12.92 12.20 15.50
N VAL A 326 -12.20 12.91 14.63
CA VAL A 326 -10.87 13.45 14.92
C VAL A 326 -10.99 14.93 15.27
N PHE A 327 -10.54 15.30 16.45
CA PHE A 327 -10.47 16.71 16.85
C PHE A 327 -9.32 17.42 16.14
N VAL A 328 -9.62 18.53 15.47
CA VAL A 328 -8.66 19.37 14.76
C VAL A 328 -8.58 20.75 15.43
N PRO A 329 -7.49 21.05 16.16
CA PRO A 329 -7.36 22.35 16.83
C PRO A 329 -7.37 23.53 15.84
N PRO A 330 -8.06 24.64 16.12
CA PRO A 330 -8.23 25.76 15.17
C PRO A 330 -6.92 26.38 14.67
N ALA A 331 -5.89 26.47 15.51
CA ALA A 331 -4.59 27.06 15.16
C ALA A 331 -3.56 26.05 14.65
N SER A 332 -3.94 24.79 14.46
CA SER A 332 -3.03 23.69 14.12
C SER A 332 -2.57 23.75 12.67
N PRO A 333 -1.46 23.07 12.34
CA PRO A 333 -1.04 22.84 10.97
C PRO A 333 -2.11 22.16 10.11
N PHE A 334 -2.94 21.31 10.70
CA PHE A 334 -4.07 20.65 10.04
C PHE A 334 -5.06 21.66 9.46
N MET A 335 -5.46 22.66 10.26
CA MET A 335 -6.35 23.71 9.79
C MET A 335 -5.73 24.57 8.69
N LYS A 336 -4.42 24.83 8.75
CA LYS A 336 -3.71 25.53 7.67
C LYS A 336 -3.74 24.74 6.36
N VAL A 337 -3.54 23.41 6.42
CA VAL A 337 -3.63 22.52 5.26
C VAL A 337 -5.03 22.53 4.68
N LEU A 338 -6.05 22.39 5.51
CA LEU A 338 -7.45 22.39 5.09
C LEU A 338 -7.88 23.73 4.48
N ALA A 339 -7.45 24.85 5.05
CA ALA A 339 -7.81 26.17 4.56
C ALA A 339 -7.06 26.55 3.27
N SER A 340 -5.79 26.16 3.14
CA SER A 340 -4.94 26.53 2.00
C SER A 340 -4.98 25.52 0.85
N GLY A 341 -5.34 24.27 1.13
CA GLY A 341 -5.18 23.14 0.19
C GLY A 341 -3.73 22.85 -0.19
N ARG A 342 -2.78 23.26 0.67
CA ARG A 342 -1.34 23.04 0.50
C ARG A 342 -0.81 22.16 1.63
N SER A 343 0.13 21.30 1.31
CA SER A 343 0.80 20.45 2.28
C SER A 343 1.56 21.26 3.34
N HIS A 344 1.65 20.70 4.54
CA HIS A 344 2.48 21.21 5.62
C HIS A 344 3.67 20.27 5.82
N PHE A 345 4.86 20.83 5.97
CA PHE A 345 6.11 20.10 6.13
C PHE A 345 6.88 20.66 7.32
N GLU A 346 7.13 19.82 8.30
CA GLU A 346 7.81 20.16 9.55
C GLU A 346 8.93 19.14 9.81
N PRO A 347 10.15 19.41 9.34
CA PRO A 347 11.31 18.52 9.51
C PRO A 347 11.66 18.28 10.97
N GLU A 348 11.44 19.29 11.80
CA GLU A 348 11.62 19.23 13.24
C GLU A 348 10.33 19.71 13.91
N LEU A 349 9.66 18.83 14.61
CA LEU A 349 8.36 19.10 15.21
C LEU A 349 8.49 20.07 16.39
N ASP A 350 7.83 21.22 16.30
CA ASP A 350 7.79 22.20 17.39
C ASP A 350 6.90 21.72 18.54
N THR A 351 7.55 21.26 19.61
CA THR A 351 6.91 20.81 20.85
C THR A 351 6.93 21.89 21.94
N SER A 352 7.25 23.13 21.60
CA SER A 352 7.34 24.22 22.57
C SER A 352 5.99 24.51 23.26
N PRO A 353 5.97 24.90 24.54
CA PRO A 353 4.73 25.13 25.30
C PRO A 353 3.81 26.21 24.74
N GLY A 354 4.32 27.11 23.90
CA GLY A 354 3.55 28.18 23.25
C GLY A 354 3.00 27.83 21.86
N GLY A 355 3.33 26.64 21.34
CA GLY A 355 2.90 26.17 20.04
C GLY A 355 1.44 25.70 20.01
N TRP A 356 1.01 25.22 18.84
CA TRP A 356 -0.34 24.70 18.62
C TRP A 356 -0.68 23.47 19.50
N LEU A 357 0.34 22.69 19.91
CA LEU A 357 0.19 21.56 20.84
C LEU A 357 -0.25 21.97 22.23
N GLY A 358 -0.04 23.23 22.62
CA GLY A 358 -0.57 23.74 23.89
C GLY A 358 -2.10 23.74 23.97
N GLN A 359 -2.81 23.69 22.83
CA GLN A 359 -4.26 23.59 22.76
C GLN A 359 -4.78 22.15 22.71
N ASP A 360 -3.88 21.17 22.60
CA ASP A 360 -4.21 19.73 22.54
C ASP A 360 -3.25 18.93 23.43
N PRO A 361 -3.46 18.94 24.75
CA PRO A 361 -2.55 18.30 25.71
C PRO A 361 -2.51 16.78 25.59
N ASP A 362 -3.56 16.14 25.09
CA ASP A 362 -3.58 14.70 24.88
C ASP A 362 -2.68 14.31 23.70
N ARG A 363 -2.76 15.06 22.61
CA ARG A 363 -1.87 14.87 21.47
C ARG A 363 -0.42 15.18 21.83
N ALA A 364 -0.16 16.24 22.59
CA ALA A 364 1.19 16.56 23.07
C ALA A 364 1.79 15.42 23.89
N ARG A 365 0.98 14.81 24.77
CA ARG A 365 1.40 13.66 25.60
C ARG A 365 1.79 12.46 24.72
N ILE A 366 1.00 12.13 23.72
CA ILE A 366 1.31 11.01 22.81
C ILE A 366 2.55 11.29 21.98
N ILE A 367 2.70 12.49 21.42
CA ILE A 367 3.89 12.90 20.68
C ILE A 367 5.16 12.69 21.51
N HIS A 368 5.14 13.14 22.77
CA HIS A 368 6.29 12.96 23.67
C HIS A 368 6.50 11.47 24.04
N ALA A 369 5.45 10.73 24.32
CA ALA A 369 5.53 9.33 24.72
C ALA A 369 6.06 8.41 23.61
N THR A 370 5.71 8.70 22.36
CA THR A 370 6.09 7.88 21.18
C THR A 370 7.32 8.41 20.45
N GLY A 371 7.86 9.57 20.86
CA GLY A 371 9.06 10.13 20.24
C GLY A 371 8.86 10.66 18.83
N MET A 372 7.65 11.11 18.49
CA MET A 372 7.40 11.78 17.22
C MET A 372 8.25 13.03 17.09
N HIS A 373 9.01 13.18 16.00
CA HIS A 373 9.96 14.28 15.86
C HIS A 373 9.89 15.02 14.52
N THR A 374 9.19 14.48 13.52
CA THR A 374 9.04 15.10 12.19
C THR A 374 7.68 14.75 11.59
N LEU A 375 7.10 15.66 10.80
CA LEU A 375 5.71 15.62 10.37
C LEU A 375 5.54 16.09 8.93
N ILE A 376 4.73 15.37 8.16
CA ILE A 376 4.16 15.84 6.88
C ILE A 376 2.64 15.69 6.96
N ILE A 377 1.90 16.73 6.57
CA ILE A 377 0.44 16.70 6.40
C ILE A 377 0.12 17.04 4.96
N VAL A 378 -0.57 16.14 4.28
CA VAL A 378 -0.97 16.30 2.87
C VAL A 378 -2.47 16.36 2.74
N PRO A 379 -3.05 17.35 2.04
CA PRO A 379 -4.47 17.36 1.74
C PRO A 379 -4.82 16.31 0.69
N LEU A 380 -5.86 15.54 0.92
CA LEU A 380 -6.42 14.61 -0.06
C LEU A 380 -7.40 15.41 -0.94
N LYS A 381 -6.90 15.88 -2.08
CA LYS A 381 -7.64 16.78 -2.96
C LYS A 381 -7.93 16.12 -4.30
N ALA A 382 -9.21 16.06 -4.66
CA ALA A 382 -9.66 15.59 -5.97
C ALA A 382 -10.68 16.56 -6.58
N ARG A 383 -10.56 16.84 -7.87
CA ARG A 383 -11.49 17.70 -8.65
C ARG A 383 -11.79 19.07 -8.01
N GLY A 384 -10.90 19.57 -7.19
CA GLY A 384 -11.06 20.87 -6.50
C GLY A 384 -11.55 20.78 -5.06
N ASP A 385 -12.12 19.64 -4.65
CA ASP A 385 -12.60 19.38 -3.29
C ASP A 385 -11.50 18.78 -2.41
N ILE A 386 -11.45 19.15 -1.14
CA ILE A 386 -10.62 18.51 -0.12
C ILE A 386 -11.47 17.43 0.55
N LEU A 387 -11.11 16.17 0.29
CA LEU A 387 -11.79 14.99 0.84
C LEU A 387 -11.36 14.69 2.27
N GLY A 388 -10.14 15.09 2.63
CA GLY A 388 -9.54 14.81 3.91
C GLY A 388 -8.08 15.23 3.96
N VAL A 389 -7.37 14.68 4.95
CA VAL A 389 -5.93 14.84 5.11
C VAL A 389 -5.28 13.49 5.43
N THR A 390 -4.04 13.35 5.01
CA THR A 390 -3.16 12.26 5.47
C THR A 390 -1.99 12.85 6.22
N VAL A 391 -1.58 12.16 7.27
CA VAL A 391 -0.49 12.59 8.15
C VAL A 391 0.56 11.52 8.20
N PHE A 392 1.80 11.88 7.93
CA PHE A 392 2.97 11.02 7.99
C PHE A 392 3.87 11.49 9.13
N VAL A 393 4.31 10.56 9.96
CA VAL A 393 5.14 10.84 11.15
C VAL A 393 6.26 9.81 11.25
N ARG A 394 7.42 10.23 11.73
CA ARG A 394 8.51 9.33 12.13
C ARG A 394 8.70 9.36 13.65
N THR A 395 8.94 8.19 14.18
CA THR A 395 9.18 7.90 15.61
C THR A 395 10.54 7.21 15.77
N ASP A 396 10.66 5.97 15.28
CA ASP A 396 11.86 5.14 15.36
C ASP A 396 12.93 5.52 14.35
N ASN A 397 12.50 5.87 13.14
CA ASN A 397 13.40 6.38 12.13
C ASN A 397 13.85 7.80 12.50
N ARG A 398 15.07 7.94 13.05
CA ARG A 398 15.65 9.20 13.55
C ARG A 398 15.96 10.22 12.46
N THR A 399 15.92 9.84 11.18
CA THR A 399 16.18 10.79 10.08
C THR A 399 14.94 11.67 9.87
N PRO A 400 15.04 13.01 9.93
CA PRO A 400 13.93 13.89 9.62
C PRO A 400 13.42 13.69 8.18
N PHE A 401 12.16 14.04 7.92
CA PHE A 401 11.65 14.09 6.56
C PHE A 401 12.42 15.11 5.72
N THR A 402 12.60 14.80 4.45
CA THR A 402 13.21 15.66 3.44
C THR A 402 12.17 16.26 2.51
N ARG A 403 12.54 17.24 1.68
CA ARG A 403 11.65 17.76 0.63
C ARG A 403 11.24 16.70 -0.38
N ASP A 404 12.11 15.75 -0.64
CA ASP A 404 11.81 14.61 -1.51
C ASP A 404 10.76 13.66 -0.90
N ASP A 405 10.79 13.48 0.44
CA ASP A 405 9.76 12.71 1.14
C ASP A 405 8.40 13.44 1.07
N LEU A 406 8.41 14.79 1.15
CA LEU A 406 7.22 15.59 0.93
C LEU A 406 6.62 15.37 -0.47
N ILE A 407 7.45 15.44 -1.53
CA ILE A 407 6.99 15.20 -2.91
C ILE A 407 6.39 13.81 -3.05
N LEU A 408 7.02 12.79 -2.45
CA LEU A 408 6.51 11.43 -2.46
C LEU A 408 5.17 11.31 -1.70
N ALA A 409 5.05 11.96 -0.54
CA ALA A 409 3.83 12.00 0.23
C ALA A 409 2.68 12.69 -0.54
N GLU A 410 2.98 13.80 -1.23
CA GLU A 410 2.03 14.51 -2.10
C GLU A 410 1.55 13.63 -3.27
N GLU A 411 2.46 12.90 -3.91
CA GLU A 411 2.12 11.99 -5.02
C GLU A 411 1.21 10.83 -4.54
N LEU A 412 1.55 10.22 -3.38
CA LEU A 412 0.70 9.19 -2.76
C LEU A 412 -0.66 9.76 -2.37
N GLY A 413 -0.69 10.94 -1.75
CA GLY A 413 -1.92 11.63 -1.36
C GLY A 413 -2.81 11.98 -2.55
N ALA A 414 -2.22 12.47 -3.64
CA ALA A 414 -2.96 12.77 -4.87
C ALA A 414 -3.60 11.52 -5.50
N ARG A 415 -2.87 10.41 -5.51
CA ARG A 415 -3.39 9.11 -5.99
C ARG A 415 -4.53 8.61 -5.12
N ALA A 416 -4.31 8.59 -3.81
CA ALA A 416 -5.33 8.17 -2.86
C ALA A 416 -6.58 9.04 -2.97
N ALA A 417 -6.41 10.37 -3.09
CA ALA A 417 -7.53 11.29 -3.26
C ALA A 417 -8.37 10.99 -4.51
N LEU A 418 -7.71 10.69 -5.64
CA LEU A 418 -8.42 10.33 -6.88
C LEU A 418 -9.20 9.01 -6.71
N SER A 419 -8.58 7.99 -6.11
CA SER A 419 -9.23 6.69 -5.85
C SER A 419 -10.40 6.83 -4.85
N LEU A 420 -10.22 7.62 -3.80
CA LEU A 420 -11.27 7.94 -2.83
C LEU A 420 -12.45 8.68 -3.47
N ASP A 421 -12.18 9.63 -4.36
CA ASP A 421 -13.24 10.34 -5.08
C ASP A 421 -14.01 9.41 -6.02
N ASN A 422 -13.32 8.52 -6.72
CA ASN A 422 -13.96 7.50 -7.56
C ASN A 422 -14.83 6.55 -6.72
N ALA A 423 -14.34 6.06 -5.59
CA ALA A 423 -15.08 5.21 -4.68
C ALA A 423 -16.33 5.93 -4.11
N ARG A 424 -16.17 7.21 -3.70
CA ARG A 424 -17.28 8.06 -3.23
C ARG A 424 -18.36 8.25 -4.30
N GLN A 425 -17.96 8.52 -5.54
CA GLN A 425 -18.89 8.69 -6.66
C GLN A 425 -19.63 7.39 -6.94
N TYR A 426 -18.91 6.29 -7.03
CA TYR A 426 -19.50 4.97 -7.22
C TYR A 426 -20.54 4.66 -6.13
N THR A 427 -20.20 4.87 -4.85
CA THR A 427 -21.12 4.63 -3.73
C THR A 427 -22.38 5.51 -3.82
N ARG A 428 -22.23 6.78 -4.22
CA ARG A 428 -23.37 7.69 -4.40
C ARG A 428 -24.27 7.28 -5.57
N GLU A 429 -23.67 6.95 -6.70
CA GLU A 429 -24.42 6.48 -7.88
C GLU A 429 -25.13 5.16 -7.57
N HIS A 430 -24.44 4.23 -6.90
CA HIS A 430 -25.03 2.97 -6.47
C HIS A 430 -26.19 3.17 -5.50
N ALA A 431 -26.04 3.99 -4.47
CA ALA A 431 -27.10 4.30 -3.53
C ALA A 431 -28.31 4.98 -4.21
N ALA A 432 -28.07 5.90 -5.15
CA ALA A 432 -29.15 6.53 -5.92
C ALA A 432 -29.87 5.52 -6.81
N ALA A 433 -29.14 4.61 -7.43
CA ALA A 433 -29.67 3.57 -8.26
C ALA A 433 -30.55 2.58 -7.47
N LEU A 434 -30.06 2.11 -6.32
CA LEU A 434 -30.86 1.26 -5.42
C LEU A 434 -32.12 1.98 -4.89
N ALA A 435 -32.01 3.28 -4.59
CA ALA A 435 -33.18 4.06 -4.17
C ALA A 435 -34.22 4.18 -5.28
N LEU A 436 -33.78 4.39 -6.53
CA LEU A 436 -34.67 4.40 -7.69
C LEU A 436 -35.36 3.06 -7.86
N GLN A 437 -34.65 1.95 -7.84
CA GLN A 437 -35.18 0.59 -7.97
C GLN A 437 -36.23 0.30 -6.88
N ARG A 438 -35.90 0.58 -5.60
CA ARG A 438 -36.87 0.43 -4.48
C ARG A 438 -38.15 1.23 -4.66
N ASN A 439 -38.08 2.40 -5.31
CA ASN A 439 -39.24 3.20 -5.61
C ASN A 439 -40.05 2.68 -6.81
N LEU A 440 -39.41 1.94 -7.73
CA LEU A 440 -40.06 1.30 -8.88
C LEU A 440 -40.73 -0.01 -8.52
N LEU A 441 -40.32 -0.71 -7.47
CA LEU A 441 -40.99 -1.92 -6.95
C LEU A 441 -42.21 -1.56 -6.10
N PRO A 442 -43.19 -2.47 -5.94
CA PRO A 442 -44.37 -2.22 -5.11
C PRO A 442 -44.00 -2.10 -3.64
N ARG A 443 -44.41 -1.02 -2.98
CA ARG A 443 -44.21 -0.81 -1.53
C ARG A 443 -45.04 -1.79 -0.69
N SER A 444 -46.16 -2.24 -1.20
CA SER A 444 -47.05 -3.25 -0.60
C SER A 444 -47.77 -4.00 -1.70
N LEU A 445 -47.94 -5.27 -1.51
CA LEU A 445 -48.74 -6.14 -2.39
C LEU A 445 -50.17 -6.24 -1.86
N ALA A 446 -51.13 -6.16 -2.76
CA ALA A 446 -52.54 -6.32 -2.43
C ALA A 446 -53.10 -7.56 -3.14
N GLY A 447 -53.39 -8.62 -2.37
CA GLY A 447 -54.00 -9.87 -2.88
C GLY A 447 -55.53 -9.90 -2.85
N GLY A 448 -56.16 -8.83 -2.31
CA GLY A 448 -57.57 -8.83 -2.02
C GLY A 448 -57.94 -9.95 -1.04
N GLU A 449 -59.11 -10.50 -1.20
CA GLU A 449 -59.57 -11.66 -0.42
C GLU A 449 -59.15 -12.99 -1.06
N ALA A 450 -58.65 -12.97 -2.33
CA ALA A 450 -58.33 -14.14 -3.13
C ALA A 450 -57.08 -14.87 -2.67
N VAL A 451 -56.03 -14.12 -2.24
CA VAL A 451 -54.72 -14.69 -1.89
C VAL A 451 -54.08 -13.95 -0.72
N GLU A 452 -53.26 -14.66 0.03
CA GLU A 452 -52.22 -14.08 0.90
C GLU A 452 -50.91 -14.01 0.10
N LEU A 453 -50.19 -12.87 0.22
CA LEU A 453 -49.02 -12.59 -0.59
C LEU A 453 -47.78 -12.40 0.26
N ALA A 454 -46.64 -12.89 -0.25
CA ALA A 454 -45.31 -12.49 0.21
C ALA A 454 -44.35 -12.38 -0.98
N SER A 455 -43.35 -11.58 -0.84
CA SER A 455 -42.31 -11.43 -1.86
C SER A 455 -40.93 -11.20 -1.25
N ARG A 456 -39.91 -11.56 -2.01
CA ARG A 456 -38.49 -11.20 -1.71
C ARG A 456 -37.86 -10.68 -2.98
N TYR A 457 -37.06 -9.67 -2.78
CA TYR A 457 -36.18 -9.13 -3.79
C TYR A 457 -34.78 -9.05 -3.21
N VAL A 458 -33.79 -9.62 -3.90
CA VAL A 458 -32.38 -9.59 -3.53
C VAL A 458 -31.62 -9.07 -4.73
N PRO A 459 -31.03 -7.87 -4.62
CA PRO A 459 -30.24 -7.30 -5.72
C PRO A 459 -28.95 -8.10 -5.94
N SER A 460 -28.41 -8.08 -7.16
CA SER A 460 -27.11 -8.63 -7.50
C SER A 460 -25.98 -7.86 -6.81
N ASP A 461 -25.00 -8.59 -6.28
CA ASP A 461 -23.77 -8.02 -5.72
C ASP A 461 -22.72 -7.72 -6.82
N MET A 462 -22.82 -8.36 -7.97
CA MET A 462 -21.84 -8.32 -9.06
C MET A 462 -21.99 -7.11 -9.99
N HIS A 463 -23.14 -6.49 -10.02
CA HIS A 463 -23.44 -5.39 -10.93
C HIS A 463 -23.85 -4.13 -10.16
N ALA A 464 -23.58 -2.97 -10.71
CA ALA A 464 -23.77 -1.67 -10.07
C ALA A 464 -25.23 -1.34 -9.64
N GLY A 465 -25.87 -2.30 -8.99
CA GLY A 465 -26.98 -2.09 -8.07
C GLY A 465 -28.35 -1.80 -8.63
N VAL A 466 -28.62 -1.88 -9.94
CA VAL A 466 -29.98 -1.69 -10.46
C VAL A 466 -30.29 -2.80 -11.44
N GLY A 467 -31.19 -3.69 -11.02
CA GLY A 467 -31.64 -4.80 -11.84
C GLY A 467 -32.83 -4.49 -12.72
N GLY A 468 -33.10 -5.42 -13.64
CA GLY A 468 -34.24 -5.44 -14.51
C GLY A 468 -35.46 -6.18 -13.95
N ASP A 469 -35.30 -6.88 -12.84
CA ASP A 469 -36.29 -7.72 -12.22
C ASP A 469 -37.44 -6.94 -11.60
N TRP A 470 -38.66 -7.41 -11.83
CA TRP A 470 -39.84 -6.87 -11.14
C TRP A 470 -40.86 -7.91 -10.82
N PHE A 471 -41.75 -7.57 -9.91
CA PHE A 471 -42.99 -8.33 -9.60
C PHE A 471 -44.14 -7.36 -9.26
N ASP A 472 -45.34 -7.81 -9.43
CA ASP A 472 -46.52 -7.09 -8.95
C ASP A 472 -47.69 -8.07 -8.66
N ALA A 473 -48.61 -7.62 -7.84
CA ALA A 473 -49.89 -8.30 -7.60
C ALA A 473 -51.00 -7.24 -7.72
N ILE A 474 -51.95 -7.49 -8.60
CA ILE A 474 -52.96 -6.52 -9.02
C ILE A 474 -54.34 -7.14 -8.74
N PRO A 475 -55.08 -6.62 -7.73
CA PRO A 475 -56.46 -7.02 -7.51
C PRO A 475 -57.33 -6.67 -8.74
N LEU A 476 -58.12 -7.62 -9.17
CA LEU A 476 -59.07 -7.49 -10.28
C LEU A 476 -60.52 -7.61 -9.76
N ASP A 477 -61.46 -7.16 -10.56
CA ASP A 477 -62.86 -7.32 -10.24
C ASP A 477 -63.31 -8.80 -10.11
N GLY A 478 -64.33 -9.07 -9.29
CA GLY A 478 -64.90 -10.42 -9.11
C GLY A 478 -64.04 -11.35 -8.24
N GLY A 479 -63.20 -10.84 -7.32
CA GLY A 479 -62.39 -11.66 -6.43
C GLY A 479 -61.20 -12.35 -7.14
N ARG A 480 -60.75 -11.78 -8.24
CA ARG A 480 -59.59 -12.25 -8.99
C ARG A 480 -58.34 -11.42 -8.65
N VAL A 481 -57.19 -12.01 -8.85
CA VAL A 481 -55.90 -11.32 -8.70
C VAL A 481 -54.96 -11.69 -9.86
N ALA A 482 -54.31 -10.70 -10.44
CA ALA A 482 -53.23 -10.92 -11.36
C ALA A 482 -51.90 -10.90 -10.63
N LEU A 483 -51.07 -11.90 -10.88
CA LEU A 483 -49.70 -12.03 -10.39
C LEU A 483 -48.76 -11.90 -11.57
N VAL A 484 -47.69 -11.14 -11.43
CA VAL A 484 -46.72 -10.94 -12.50
C VAL A 484 -45.31 -10.95 -11.93
N VAL A 485 -44.40 -11.60 -12.63
CA VAL A 485 -42.95 -11.51 -12.46
C VAL A 485 -42.33 -11.37 -13.85
N GLY A 486 -41.29 -10.55 -13.95
CA GLY A 486 -40.57 -10.41 -15.19
C GLY A 486 -39.16 -9.92 -14.95
N ASP A 487 -38.36 -10.02 -15.98
CA ASP A 487 -36.99 -9.57 -16.02
C ASP A 487 -36.69 -8.83 -17.33
N VAL A 488 -36.01 -7.69 -17.26
CA VAL A 488 -35.53 -6.88 -18.40
C VAL A 488 -34.09 -7.22 -18.69
N THR A 489 -33.80 -7.64 -19.91
CA THR A 489 -32.47 -7.99 -20.34
C THR A 489 -31.47 -6.85 -20.05
N GLY A 490 -30.40 -7.15 -19.32
CA GLY A 490 -29.35 -6.21 -18.95
C GLY A 490 -29.56 -5.59 -17.57
N HIS A 491 -28.68 -4.68 -17.19
CA HIS A 491 -28.63 -4.06 -15.86
C HIS A 491 -28.39 -2.56 -15.92
N GLY A 492 -28.60 -1.87 -14.82
CA GLY A 492 -28.37 -0.45 -14.68
C GLY A 492 -29.64 0.39 -14.87
N ILE A 493 -29.46 1.71 -14.87
CA ILE A 493 -30.55 2.70 -14.85
C ILE A 493 -31.52 2.51 -16.04
N ASN A 494 -31.00 2.14 -17.21
CA ASN A 494 -31.83 1.92 -18.38
C ASN A 494 -32.75 0.70 -18.26
N ALA A 495 -32.24 -0.41 -17.72
CA ALA A 495 -33.02 -1.61 -17.42
C ALA A 495 -34.12 -1.31 -16.41
N ALA A 496 -33.79 -0.60 -15.31
CA ALA A 496 -34.77 -0.19 -14.31
C ALA A 496 -35.83 0.78 -14.87
N ALA A 497 -35.47 1.72 -15.72
CA ALA A 497 -36.42 2.60 -16.38
C ALA A 497 -37.39 1.82 -17.26
N THR A 498 -36.88 0.85 -18.00
CA THR A 498 -37.69 -0.07 -18.85
C THR A 498 -38.59 -0.94 -17.96
N MET A 499 -38.06 -1.53 -16.89
CA MET A 499 -38.81 -2.28 -15.88
C MET A 499 -40.01 -1.48 -15.34
N GLY A 500 -39.75 -0.21 -14.91
CA GLY A 500 -40.80 0.66 -14.40
C GLY A 500 -41.90 0.94 -15.44
N ARG A 501 -41.52 1.13 -16.71
CA ARG A 501 -42.50 1.28 -17.83
C ARG A 501 -43.32 -0.01 -18.06
N LEU A 502 -42.65 -1.17 -18.13
CA LEU A 502 -43.30 -2.45 -18.33
C LEU A 502 -44.26 -2.75 -17.18
N ARG A 503 -43.84 -2.58 -15.94
CA ARG A 503 -44.71 -2.78 -14.77
C ARG A 503 -45.95 -1.89 -14.82
N THR A 504 -45.79 -0.60 -15.15
CA THR A 504 -46.91 0.35 -15.29
C THR A 504 -47.84 -0.07 -16.43
N ALA A 505 -47.31 -0.51 -17.58
CA ALA A 505 -48.08 -0.98 -18.70
C ALA A 505 -48.89 -2.25 -18.35
N VAL A 506 -48.24 -3.25 -17.73
CA VAL A 506 -48.93 -4.49 -17.28
C VAL A 506 -50.06 -4.13 -16.31
N ARG A 507 -49.84 -3.26 -15.35
CA ARG A 507 -50.85 -2.84 -14.38
C ARG A 507 -52.04 -2.16 -15.06
N THR A 508 -51.78 -1.34 -16.07
CA THR A 508 -52.82 -0.66 -16.86
C THR A 508 -53.62 -1.69 -17.71
N LEU A 509 -52.93 -2.60 -18.34
CA LEU A 509 -53.58 -3.67 -19.17
C LEU A 509 -54.37 -4.65 -18.33
N ALA A 510 -53.97 -4.95 -17.10
CA ALA A 510 -54.66 -5.83 -16.17
C ALA A 510 -56.07 -5.34 -15.87
N TYR A 511 -56.30 -4.02 -15.78
CA TYR A 511 -57.65 -3.43 -15.55
C TYR A 511 -58.58 -3.48 -16.78
N LEU A 512 -58.05 -3.87 -17.95
CA LEU A 512 -58.89 -4.05 -19.15
C LEU A 512 -59.59 -5.41 -19.22
N ASP A 513 -59.44 -6.24 -18.20
CA ASP A 513 -59.99 -7.58 -18.08
C ASP A 513 -59.67 -8.49 -19.29
N LEU A 514 -58.47 -8.38 -19.81
CA LEU A 514 -57.95 -9.21 -20.89
C LEU A 514 -57.41 -10.54 -20.36
N PRO A 515 -57.58 -11.64 -21.12
CA PRO A 515 -56.91 -12.89 -20.74
C PRO A 515 -55.40 -12.79 -20.81
N PRO A 516 -54.62 -13.60 -20.03
CA PRO A 516 -53.17 -13.48 -19.88
C PRO A 516 -52.38 -13.42 -21.19
N ASP A 517 -52.71 -14.22 -22.18
CA ASP A 517 -52.08 -14.23 -23.50
C ASP A 517 -52.27 -12.91 -24.25
N ARG A 518 -53.41 -12.25 -24.08
CA ARG A 518 -53.70 -10.98 -24.72
C ARG A 518 -53.00 -9.80 -24.00
N VAL A 519 -52.83 -9.90 -22.68
CA VAL A 519 -52.07 -8.92 -21.92
C VAL A 519 -50.60 -8.93 -22.40
N LEU A 520 -49.98 -10.12 -22.51
CA LEU A 520 -48.59 -10.24 -22.98
C LEU A 520 -48.47 -9.79 -24.46
N ALA A 521 -49.41 -10.14 -25.33
CA ALA A 521 -49.38 -9.67 -26.71
C ALA A 521 -49.48 -8.14 -26.86
N ARG A 522 -50.31 -7.50 -26.03
CA ARG A 522 -50.40 -6.02 -26.00
C ARG A 522 -49.14 -5.37 -25.41
N LEU A 523 -48.52 -6.00 -24.42
CA LEU A 523 -47.29 -5.56 -23.85
C LEU A 523 -46.14 -5.58 -24.89
N ASP A 524 -46.02 -6.66 -25.64
CA ASP A 524 -45.07 -6.83 -26.73
C ASP A 524 -45.26 -5.75 -27.82
N GLU A 525 -46.50 -5.52 -28.29
CA GLU A 525 -46.83 -4.45 -29.21
C GLU A 525 -46.42 -3.07 -28.71
N LEU A 526 -46.62 -2.77 -27.44
CA LEU A 526 -46.27 -1.50 -26.83
C LEU A 526 -44.75 -1.27 -26.84
N VAL A 527 -43.97 -2.31 -26.46
CA VAL A 527 -42.50 -2.22 -26.43
C VAL A 527 -41.91 -2.01 -27.82
N VAL A 528 -42.40 -2.77 -28.81
CA VAL A 528 -41.99 -2.64 -30.23
C VAL A 528 -42.28 -1.24 -30.76
N ARG A 529 -43.46 -0.67 -30.49
CA ARG A 529 -43.83 0.68 -30.94
C ARG A 529 -42.95 1.72 -30.32
N GLN A 530 -42.67 1.60 -29.00
CA GLN A 530 -41.82 2.55 -28.27
C GLN A 530 -40.39 2.53 -28.78
N ALA A 531 -39.83 1.36 -29.03
CA ALA A 531 -38.49 1.23 -29.62
C ALA A 531 -38.40 1.88 -31.03
N ALA A 532 -39.46 1.80 -31.83
CA ALA A 532 -39.54 2.42 -33.13
C ALA A 532 -39.62 3.97 -33.03
N GLU A 533 -40.30 4.51 -32.01
CA GLU A 533 -40.43 5.96 -31.79
C GLU A 533 -39.13 6.58 -31.25
N ASP A 534 -38.41 5.87 -30.38
CA ASP A 534 -37.14 6.30 -29.79
C ASP A 534 -35.97 6.21 -30.78
N GLY A 535 -36.15 5.66 -31.97
CA GLY A 535 -35.10 5.52 -33.00
C GLY A 535 -34.00 4.52 -32.63
N THR A 536 -34.21 3.75 -31.58
CA THR A 536 -33.24 2.78 -31.00
C THR A 536 -33.42 1.37 -31.59
N SER A 537 -33.65 1.25 -32.88
CA SER A 537 -33.97 0.00 -33.58
C SER A 537 -32.95 -1.13 -33.43
N TYR A 538 -31.79 -0.85 -32.78
CA TYR A 538 -30.72 -1.82 -32.53
C TYR A 538 -30.54 -2.16 -31.02
N ASP A 539 -31.17 -1.41 -30.12
CA ASP A 539 -31.13 -1.66 -28.67
C ASP A 539 -32.55 -1.99 -28.14
N ILE A 540 -33.23 -2.97 -28.76
CA ILE A 540 -34.46 -3.47 -28.18
C ILE A 540 -34.10 -4.23 -26.90
N THR A 541 -34.31 -3.58 -25.78
CA THR A 541 -34.19 -4.20 -24.47
C THR A 541 -35.33 -5.20 -24.35
N GLY A 542 -35.08 -6.48 -24.65
CA GLY A 542 -36.05 -7.56 -24.49
C GLY A 542 -36.38 -7.75 -23.02
N ALA A 543 -37.55 -8.33 -22.74
CA ALA A 543 -37.94 -8.71 -21.40
C ALA A 543 -38.58 -10.09 -21.37
N THR A 544 -38.32 -10.84 -20.32
CA THR A 544 -39.10 -12.04 -20.00
C THR A 544 -40.22 -11.70 -19.02
N CYS A 545 -41.34 -12.36 -19.12
CA CYS A 545 -42.48 -12.11 -18.24
C CYS A 545 -43.41 -13.32 -18.11
N VAL A 546 -43.83 -13.63 -16.89
CA VAL A 546 -44.93 -14.54 -16.60
C VAL A 546 -46.08 -13.75 -15.98
N TYR A 547 -47.28 -13.95 -16.51
CA TYR A 547 -48.52 -13.32 -16.07
C TYR A 547 -49.56 -14.34 -15.76
N ALA A 548 -50.05 -14.38 -14.52
CA ALA A 548 -51.01 -15.36 -14.02
C ALA A 548 -52.23 -14.68 -13.43
N VAL A 549 -53.42 -15.11 -13.74
CA VAL A 549 -54.67 -14.65 -13.12
C VAL A 549 -55.27 -15.80 -12.33
N TYR A 550 -55.40 -15.59 -11.01
CA TYR A 550 -56.13 -16.53 -10.13
C TYR A 550 -57.54 -15.99 -9.85
N ASP A 551 -58.51 -16.86 -10.00
CA ASP A 551 -59.90 -16.63 -9.70
C ASP A 551 -60.31 -17.50 -8.49
N ALA A 552 -60.60 -16.84 -7.35
CA ALA A 552 -60.93 -17.53 -6.11
C ALA A 552 -62.28 -18.27 -6.18
N ALA A 553 -63.25 -17.74 -6.95
CA ALA A 553 -64.56 -18.36 -7.07
C ALA A 553 -64.54 -19.69 -7.83
N SER A 554 -63.78 -19.76 -8.93
CA SER A 554 -63.61 -20.98 -9.70
C SER A 554 -62.41 -21.82 -9.27
N ARG A 555 -61.53 -21.29 -8.42
CA ARG A 555 -60.23 -21.87 -7.99
C ARG A 555 -59.31 -22.21 -9.18
N ARG A 556 -59.38 -21.42 -10.22
CA ARG A 556 -58.61 -21.63 -11.46
C ARG A 556 -57.54 -20.55 -11.58
N CYS A 557 -56.36 -20.99 -11.96
CA CYS A 557 -55.23 -20.10 -12.30
C CYS A 557 -54.96 -20.22 -13.80
N THR A 558 -55.07 -19.12 -14.55
CA THR A 558 -54.69 -19.06 -15.96
C THR A 558 -53.40 -18.32 -16.11
N VAL A 559 -52.40 -18.98 -16.71
CA VAL A 559 -51.01 -18.48 -16.80
C VAL A 559 -50.58 -18.39 -18.26
N ALA A 560 -49.88 -17.31 -18.62
CA ALA A 560 -49.14 -17.20 -19.88
C ALA A 560 -47.71 -16.70 -19.60
N ALA A 561 -46.76 -17.14 -20.41
CA ALA A 561 -45.35 -16.79 -20.27
C ALA A 561 -44.78 -16.28 -21.58
N ALA A 562 -43.90 -15.29 -21.48
CA ALA A 562 -43.10 -14.68 -22.56
C ALA A 562 -41.64 -14.92 -22.28
N GLY A 563 -41.09 -16.07 -22.69
CA GLY A 563 -39.67 -16.44 -22.48
C GLY A 563 -39.24 -16.59 -21.02
N HIS A 564 -40.20 -16.72 -20.08
CA HIS A 564 -39.95 -16.71 -18.63
C HIS A 564 -40.01 -18.11 -18.03
N PRO A 565 -39.26 -18.42 -16.94
CA PRO A 565 -39.33 -19.68 -16.24
C PRO A 565 -40.76 -20.07 -15.84
N PRO A 566 -41.11 -21.40 -15.80
CA PRO A 566 -42.42 -21.83 -15.43
C PRO A 566 -42.77 -21.56 -13.96
N PRO A 567 -44.02 -21.22 -13.61
CA PRO A 567 -44.41 -21.07 -12.23
C PRO A 567 -44.25 -22.38 -11.45
N ALA A 568 -43.95 -22.28 -10.16
CA ALA A 568 -44.00 -23.43 -9.25
C ALA A 568 -45.35 -23.43 -8.52
N ILE A 569 -46.01 -24.59 -8.47
CA ILE A 569 -47.23 -24.81 -7.68
C ILE A 569 -46.88 -25.76 -6.54
N VAL A 570 -47.15 -25.32 -5.31
CA VAL A 570 -47.02 -26.17 -4.11
C VAL A 570 -48.38 -26.52 -3.61
N GLU A 571 -48.72 -27.81 -3.62
CA GLU A 571 -49.97 -28.30 -3.09
C GLU A 571 -50.01 -28.27 -1.55
N PRO A 572 -51.18 -28.21 -0.91
CA PRO A 572 -51.30 -28.21 0.55
C PRO A 572 -50.64 -29.43 1.20
N GLY A 573 -50.51 -30.55 0.46
CA GLY A 573 -49.80 -31.76 0.87
C GLY A 573 -48.29 -31.72 0.72
N GLY A 574 -47.69 -30.61 0.24
CA GLY A 574 -46.24 -30.40 0.06
C GLY A 574 -45.70 -30.93 -1.28
N GLY A 575 -46.57 -31.40 -2.17
CA GLY A 575 -46.20 -31.73 -3.56
C GLY A 575 -45.83 -30.46 -4.32
N VAL A 576 -44.73 -30.50 -5.10
CA VAL A 576 -44.30 -29.37 -5.94
C VAL A 576 -44.32 -29.79 -7.41
N SER A 577 -44.92 -28.94 -8.24
CA SER A 577 -44.97 -29.13 -9.69
C SER A 577 -44.61 -27.82 -10.41
N PHE A 578 -44.08 -27.94 -11.62
CA PHE A 578 -43.72 -26.83 -12.49
C PHE A 578 -44.49 -26.91 -13.81
N PRO A 579 -45.76 -26.49 -13.81
CA PRO A 579 -46.57 -26.50 -15.02
C PRO A 579 -46.00 -25.55 -16.04
N ARG A 580 -45.73 -26.04 -17.25
CA ARG A 580 -45.13 -25.26 -18.34
C ARG A 580 -46.23 -24.71 -19.27
N PRO A 581 -46.51 -23.40 -19.26
CA PRO A 581 -47.28 -22.77 -20.32
C PRO A 581 -46.62 -23.05 -21.68
N PRO A 582 -47.41 -23.10 -22.80
CA PRO A 582 -46.79 -23.16 -24.12
C PRO A 582 -45.76 -22.05 -24.30
N GLU A 583 -44.62 -22.39 -24.88
CA GLU A 583 -43.50 -21.44 -25.06
C GLU A 583 -43.94 -20.20 -25.83
N GLY A 584 -43.70 -19.03 -25.26
CA GLY A 584 -43.87 -17.71 -25.85
C GLY A 584 -42.53 -17.04 -26.02
N THR A 585 -42.38 -16.22 -27.04
CA THR A 585 -41.16 -15.42 -27.25
C THR A 585 -41.05 -14.30 -26.19
N PRO A 586 -39.83 -13.87 -25.83
CA PRO A 586 -39.64 -12.68 -24.98
C PRO A 586 -40.38 -11.44 -25.54
N ILE A 587 -40.77 -10.56 -24.64
CA ILE A 587 -41.38 -9.26 -24.95
C ILE A 587 -40.39 -8.38 -25.72
N GLY A 588 -40.85 -7.63 -26.71
CA GLY A 588 -40.05 -6.71 -27.53
C GLY A 588 -39.60 -7.28 -28.86
N LEU A 589 -39.90 -8.58 -29.15
CA LEU A 589 -39.56 -9.18 -30.45
C LEU A 589 -40.66 -9.00 -31.52
N GLY A 590 -41.86 -8.57 -31.15
CA GLY A 590 -42.95 -8.32 -32.08
C GLY A 590 -43.57 -9.60 -32.67
N LEU A 591 -43.31 -10.77 -32.08
CA LEU A 591 -43.80 -12.06 -32.57
C LEU A 591 -45.15 -12.48 -31.93
N GLY A 592 -45.49 -11.91 -30.80
CA GLY A 592 -46.84 -11.85 -30.17
C GLY A 592 -47.66 -13.13 -30.01
N ALA A 593 -47.09 -14.31 -30.14
CA ALA A 593 -47.82 -15.58 -30.11
C ALA A 593 -47.74 -16.23 -28.72
N TYR A 594 -48.60 -15.83 -27.82
CA TYR A 594 -48.68 -16.38 -26.46
C TYR A 594 -49.93 -17.30 -26.36
N ARG A 595 -49.82 -18.36 -25.55
CA ARG A 595 -50.93 -19.29 -25.31
C ARG A 595 -51.08 -19.51 -23.81
N PRO A 596 -52.29 -19.42 -23.26
CA PRO A 596 -52.52 -19.62 -21.84
C PRO A 596 -52.60 -21.12 -21.47
N LEU A 597 -52.19 -21.42 -20.23
CA LEU A 597 -52.40 -22.67 -19.53
C LEU A 597 -53.33 -22.41 -18.36
N THR A 598 -54.37 -23.25 -18.18
CA THR A 598 -55.29 -23.15 -17.04
C THR A 598 -55.06 -24.30 -16.09
N LEU A 599 -54.95 -24.01 -14.81
CA LEU A 599 -54.67 -24.92 -13.72
C LEU A 599 -55.83 -24.87 -12.71
N ASP A 600 -56.28 -26.01 -12.23
CA ASP A 600 -57.20 -26.10 -11.11
C ASP A 600 -56.38 -26.22 -9.81
N LEU A 601 -56.59 -25.33 -8.86
CA LEU A 601 -55.80 -25.23 -7.63
C LEU A 601 -56.65 -25.54 -6.40
N ALA A 602 -56.14 -26.37 -5.50
CA ALA A 602 -56.77 -26.59 -4.21
C ALA A 602 -56.59 -25.35 -3.32
N GLU A 603 -57.51 -25.17 -2.38
CA GLU A 603 -57.36 -24.12 -1.34
C GLU A 603 -56.10 -24.34 -0.53
N GLY A 604 -55.37 -23.27 -0.24
CA GLY A 604 -54.08 -23.32 0.45
C GLY A 604 -52.91 -23.70 -0.43
N SER A 605 -53.08 -23.89 -1.75
CA SER A 605 -51.96 -24.05 -2.69
C SER A 605 -51.15 -22.78 -2.77
N LEU A 606 -49.81 -22.92 -2.97
CA LEU A 606 -48.93 -21.77 -3.22
C LEU A 606 -48.63 -21.67 -4.72
N ILE A 607 -48.76 -20.47 -5.25
CA ILE A 607 -48.29 -20.09 -6.59
C ILE A 607 -47.00 -19.31 -6.36
N ALA A 608 -45.87 -19.83 -6.82
CA ALA A 608 -44.60 -19.14 -6.75
C ALA A 608 -44.12 -18.74 -8.15
N LEU A 609 -43.99 -17.45 -8.38
CA LEU A 609 -43.39 -16.86 -9.57
C LEU A 609 -42.02 -16.33 -9.19
N TYR A 610 -41.03 -16.51 -10.06
CA TYR A 610 -39.60 -16.16 -9.74
C TYR A 610 -38.83 -15.86 -11.01
N THR A 611 -37.79 -15.06 -10.89
CA THR A 611 -36.86 -14.76 -11.97
C THR A 611 -35.77 -15.82 -12.06
N ASP A 612 -35.05 -15.85 -13.18
CA ASP A 612 -33.96 -16.80 -13.45
C ASP A 612 -32.79 -16.69 -12.47
N GLY A 613 -32.47 -15.51 -11.95
CA GLY A 613 -31.45 -15.36 -10.91
C GLY A 613 -31.66 -16.17 -9.64
N LEU A 614 -32.92 -16.68 -9.38
CA LEU A 614 -33.18 -17.64 -8.29
C LEU A 614 -32.69 -19.05 -8.62
N ILE A 615 -32.67 -19.43 -9.91
CA ILE A 615 -32.44 -20.80 -10.35
C ILE A 615 -31.16 -20.98 -11.17
N GLU A 616 -30.68 -19.93 -11.83
CA GLU A 616 -29.48 -19.92 -12.66
C GLU A 616 -28.22 -19.51 -11.86
N THR A 617 -27.16 -20.27 -12.04
CA THR A 617 -25.82 -19.93 -11.55
C THR A 617 -24.81 -20.33 -12.62
N ARG A 618 -23.60 -19.75 -12.60
CA ARG A 618 -22.53 -20.11 -13.54
C ARG A 618 -22.16 -21.60 -13.55
N GLU A 619 -22.47 -22.30 -12.47
CA GLU A 619 -22.11 -23.71 -12.27
C GLU A 619 -23.27 -24.66 -12.55
N SER A 620 -24.50 -24.15 -12.76
CA SER A 620 -25.72 -24.98 -12.83
C SER A 620 -26.66 -24.46 -13.89
N ASP A 621 -27.14 -25.35 -14.76
CA ASP A 621 -28.15 -25.04 -15.76
C ASP A 621 -29.56 -24.83 -15.14
N ILE A 622 -30.45 -24.21 -15.90
CA ILE A 622 -31.84 -23.87 -15.50
C ILE A 622 -32.59 -25.09 -15.02
N GLU A 623 -32.47 -26.27 -15.66
CA GLU A 623 -33.20 -27.48 -15.30
C GLU A 623 -32.77 -28.01 -13.93
N SER A 624 -31.46 -28.01 -13.67
CA SER A 624 -30.89 -28.34 -12.35
C SER A 624 -31.33 -27.35 -11.28
N GLY A 625 -31.40 -26.06 -11.63
CA GLY A 625 -31.91 -25.00 -10.76
C GLY A 625 -33.39 -25.18 -10.38
N ILE A 626 -34.23 -25.52 -11.34
CA ILE A 626 -35.64 -25.85 -11.11
C ILE A 626 -35.75 -27.04 -10.15
N GLY A 627 -34.92 -28.07 -10.31
CA GLY A 627 -34.91 -29.24 -9.41
C GLY A 627 -34.52 -28.85 -7.97
N ARG A 628 -33.52 -27.97 -7.79
CA ARG A 628 -33.14 -27.43 -6.47
C ARG A 628 -34.28 -26.61 -5.86
N LEU A 629 -34.90 -25.73 -6.65
CA LEU A 629 -36.03 -24.92 -6.21
C LEU A 629 -37.20 -25.81 -5.76
N GLY A 630 -37.51 -26.88 -6.51
CA GLY A 630 -38.54 -27.85 -6.11
C GLY A 630 -38.26 -28.49 -4.75
N SER A 631 -37.00 -28.83 -4.49
CA SER A 631 -36.57 -29.37 -3.21
C SER A 631 -36.66 -28.33 -2.07
N ALA A 632 -36.27 -27.08 -2.34
CA ALA A 632 -36.33 -25.96 -1.38
C ALA A 632 -37.78 -25.63 -1.02
N LEU A 633 -38.67 -25.51 -2.02
CA LEU A 633 -40.12 -25.28 -1.84
C LEU A 633 -40.79 -26.40 -1.04
N SER A 634 -40.48 -27.67 -1.37
CA SER A 634 -41.01 -28.83 -0.65
C SER A 634 -40.49 -28.88 0.81
N HIS A 635 -39.23 -28.53 1.04
CA HIS A 635 -38.67 -28.46 2.40
C HIS A 635 -39.35 -27.35 3.22
N ALA A 636 -39.45 -26.14 2.67
CA ALA A 636 -40.11 -25.02 3.31
C ALA A 636 -41.58 -25.31 3.57
N GLY A 637 -42.28 -25.93 2.61
CA GLY A 637 -43.71 -26.31 2.74
C GLY A 637 -43.96 -27.31 3.86
N ARG A 638 -43.14 -28.33 4.01
CA ARG A 638 -43.27 -29.34 5.09
C ARG A 638 -42.92 -28.79 6.48
N SER A 639 -41.93 -27.96 6.55
CA SER A 639 -41.48 -27.39 7.83
C SER A 639 -42.41 -26.31 8.36
N HIS A 640 -43.29 -25.75 7.50
CA HIS A 640 -43.93 -24.48 7.77
C HIS A 640 -45.41 -24.40 7.39
N ALA A 641 -46.17 -25.49 7.48
CA ALA A 641 -47.63 -25.47 7.23
C ALA A 641 -48.41 -24.46 8.11
N ALA A 642 -47.78 -23.89 9.15
CA ALA A 642 -48.32 -22.89 10.08
C ALA A 642 -47.53 -21.58 10.12
N LEU A 643 -46.44 -21.38 9.31
CA LEU A 643 -45.62 -20.15 9.38
C LEU A 643 -46.17 -19.05 8.48
N PRO A 644 -45.87 -17.77 8.82
CA PRO A 644 -46.12 -16.63 7.95
C PRO A 644 -45.48 -16.87 6.57
N LEU A 645 -46.16 -16.44 5.51
CA LEU A 645 -45.70 -16.62 4.12
C LEU A 645 -44.38 -15.90 3.86
N ASP A 646 -44.09 -14.84 4.62
CA ASP A 646 -42.84 -14.10 4.60
C ASP A 646 -41.62 -14.96 5.02
N ASP A 647 -41.79 -15.77 6.07
CA ASP A 647 -40.73 -16.68 6.53
C ASP A 647 -40.47 -17.82 5.56
N PHE A 648 -41.54 -18.28 4.88
CA PHE A 648 -41.45 -19.23 3.78
C PHE A 648 -40.58 -18.69 2.65
N CYS A 649 -40.87 -17.47 2.15
CA CYS A 649 -40.07 -16.82 1.10
C CYS A 649 -38.63 -16.66 1.49
N SER A 650 -38.36 -16.16 2.72
CA SER A 650 -37.02 -15.98 3.24
C SER A 650 -36.22 -17.29 3.30
N THR A 651 -36.89 -18.39 3.68
CA THR A 651 -36.28 -19.72 3.76
C THR A 651 -35.92 -20.23 2.37
N VAL A 652 -36.86 -20.11 1.40
CA VAL A 652 -36.62 -20.52 0.02
C VAL A 652 -35.43 -19.77 -0.59
N VAL A 653 -35.42 -18.44 -0.51
CA VAL A 653 -34.34 -17.63 -1.05
C VAL A 653 -33.00 -18.05 -0.44
N ARG A 654 -32.90 -18.13 0.89
CA ARG A 654 -31.64 -18.54 1.57
C ARG A 654 -31.18 -19.95 1.16
N LEU A 655 -32.07 -20.90 0.94
CA LEU A 655 -31.69 -22.23 0.47
C LEU A 655 -31.22 -22.26 -0.98
N MET A 656 -31.63 -21.28 -1.79
CA MET A 656 -31.24 -21.19 -3.19
C MET A 656 -29.99 -20.38 -3.41
N THR A 657 -29.81 -19.22 -2.73
CA THR A 657 -28.68 -18.30 -2.91
C THR A 657 -27.48 -18.65 -2.04
N GLY A 658 -27.67 -19.35 -0.89
CA GLY A 658 -26.58 -19.64 0.05
C GLY A 658 -26.04 -18.38 0.72
N ASP A 659 -24.76 -18.44 1.18
CA ASP A 659 -24.06 -17.33 1.84
C ASP A 659 -23.09 -16.58 0.88
N GLY A 660 -23.09 -16.92 -0.40
CA GLY A 660 -22.23 -16.30 -1.42
C GLY A 660 -22.84 -15.03 -2.03
N PRO A 661 -22.02 -14.25 -2.78
CA PRO A 661 -22.54 -13.10 -3.51
C PRO A 661 -23.49 -13.54 -4.62
N ASN A 662 -24.62 -12.83 -4.76
CA ASN A 662 -25.58 -13.11 -5.82
C ASN A 662 -25.04 -12.61 -7.16
N GLU A 663 -25.07 -13.48 -8.17
CA GLU A 663 -24.60 -13.17 -9.52
C GLU A 663 -25.62 -12.35 -10.31
N ASP A 664 -26.92 -12.53 -10.05
CA ASP A 664 -28.02 -11.82 -10.68
C ASP A 664 -29.07 -11.39 -9.67
N ASP A 665 -29.97 -10.52 -10.09
CA ASP A 665 -31.11 -10.10 -9.29
C ASP A 665 -32.05 -11.27 -9.05
N VAL A 666 -32.65 -11.35 -7.87
CA VAL A 666 -33.58 -12.38 -7.49
C VAL A 666 -34.90 -11.77 -7.10
N ALA A 667 -35.95 -12.08 -7.85
CA ALA A 667 -37.31 -11.77 -7.48
C ALA A 667 -38.12 -13.05 -7.22
N LEU A 668 -38.80 -13.12 -6.09
CA LEU A 668 -39.73 -14.21 -5.73
C LEU A 668 -41.05 -13.63 -5.24
N LEU A 669 -42.13 -13.98 -5.90
CA LEU A 669 -43.51 -13.66 -5.51
C LEU A 669 -44.27 -14.96 -5.19
N VAL A 670 -44.79 -15.06 -3.99
CA VAL A 670 -45.59 -16.25 -3.57
C VAL A 670 -46.99 -15.80 -3.17
N ALA A 671 -47.98 -16.50 -3.69
CA ALA A 671 -49.37 -16.31 -3.39
C ALA A 671 -49.98 -17.59 -2.81
N ARG A 672 -50.55 -17.53 -1.62
CA ARG A 672 -51.34 -18.63 -1.02
C ARG A 672 -52.79 -18.44 -1.37
N THR A 673 -53.38 -19.42 -2.06
CA THR A 673 -54.80 -19.38 -2.50
C THR A 673 -55.75 -19.45 -1.32
N ARG A 674 -56.80 -18.63 -1.37
CA ARG A 674 -57.92 -18.63 -0.44
C ARG A 674 -59.21 -18.89 -1.22
N THR A 675 -60.21 -19.42 -0.57
CA THR A 675 -61.59 -19.45 -1.11
C THR A 675 -62.29 -18.15 -0.77
N ALA A 676 -63.13 -17.67 -1.71
CA ALA A 676 -63.97 -16.48 -1.51
C ALA A 676 -65.06 -16.73 -0.47
#